data_ae14688b65469c6c746cc581fb235b89
#
_entry.id   ae14688b65469c6c746cc581fb235b89
#
_cell.length_a   1.000
_cell.length_b   1.000
_cell.length_c   1.000
_cell.angle_alpha   90.00
_cell.angle_beta   90.00
_cell.angle_gamma   90.00
#
_symmetry.space_group_name_H-M   'P 1'
#
loop_
_entity.id
_entity.type
_entity.pdbx_description
1 polymer ?
#
loop_
_entity_poly.entity_id
_entity_poly.type
_entity_poly.pdbx_seq_one_letter_code
_entity_poly.pdbx_strand_id
1 'polypeptide(L)'
;MATGRITRRGLLVGGGAGAGLLVAWALWPRRYAETLVAGPGERLFGAWLKIGEDGRVIVAVPQVEHGQGVFTALPQIVADELGADWRTVAVEPTPASPLYANPLALDELWGGAFDQVPAPVRGEWAKRAALMLTGGSTSVRQFEDDLRIAGATARALLLKAAARRWDVDWTQCRTEAGFVVAGRNRFRFAELAGAAASEEAPDPLPQGVQGAGALAGKPLPRLDAPAKVDGSANFAADIRLADMVHVAVRAGPPGDTRLVRADRAAAERVAGVVAVIENPRWVAAAATTSWAAQRALDGLAPRFETRGVLADDAGIEGALRRALAEEGHRVASAGSLGQLLSGGGVVEAEFRVAPALHAAIETPSATASFHDGRLELWLQTQAPTIARAAAARAAGLAEHAVTVHPMMIGGSFGAALDHDVAEQAAVLAMTLKRPVSLIWSRGESLIHDRCRPPVMARMRGRLAANGTPVAWHAQIAAPATGRAMAERMLPASVAEFTDLGSPGDAQAISGAVPPYRIANWAVDHHLADLPLQSGYLRGGADGYTAFFKECFVDELAATAGTEPVSFRIGMLGGDPRLARCLSTAASLGGWDGGVAGSGQGIACRRLRGSAVAVMAEARIERGRPVVERLVATVDCGRVVNPDLVRQQIEGGLIFGLAQALGATTGYERGLARVRGFDTLHLPRLADTPDITVELIRSDEPPGGVSEIAVPAVAPALAGALHSLTGKRFRSLPLVIPA
;
A
#
# COMPACT_ATOMS: atom_id res chain seq x y z
N MET A 1 -16.65 -2.56 -50.46
CA MET A 1 -15.79 -1.77 -49.60
C MET A 1 -14.41 -2.39 -49.61
N ALA A 2 -13.41 -1.68 -50.14
CA ALA A 2 -12.07 -2.22 -50.32
C ALA A 2 -11.34 -2.27 -48.99
N THR A 3 -11.04 -3.47 -48.51
CA THR A 3 -10.14 -3.72 -47.36
C THR A 3 -8.71 -3.43 -47.79
N GLY A 4 -8.23 -2.22 -47.47
CA GLY A 4 -6.84 -1.83 -47.69
C GLY A 4 -5.92 -2.72 -46.86
N ARG A 5 -5.11 -3.55 -47.50
CA ARG A 5 -4.03 -4.30 -46.88
C ARG A 5 -2.99 -3.33 -46.29
N ILE A 6 -2.91 -3.22 -44.97
CA ILE A 6 -1.84 -2.50 -44.28
C ILE A 6 -0.51 -3.23 -44.61
N THR A 7 0.40 -2.57 -45.31
CA THR A 7 1.71 -3.12 -45.63
C THR A 7 2.62 -3.04 -44.41
N ARG A 8 3.60 -3.97 -44.27
CA ARG A 8 4.63 -3.93 -43.22
C ARG A 8 5.32 -2.57 -43.12
N ARG A 9 5.53 -1.90 -44.24
CA ARG A 9 6.11 -0.55 -44.29
C ARG A 9 5.15 0.50 -43.75
N GLY A 10 3.85 0.39 -44.02
CA GLY A 10 2.80 1.27 -43.47
C GLY A 10 2.67 1.09 -41.96
N LEU A 11 2.81 -0.15 -41.45
CA LEU A 11 2.77 -0.43 -40.02
C LEU A 11 4.02 0.12 -39.30
N LEU A 12 5.21 0.02 -39.89
CA LEU A 12 6.45 0.58 -39.34
C LEU A 12 6.49 2.12 -39.37
N VAL A 13 5.99 2.73 -40.43
CA VAL A 13 5.92 4.20 -40.54
C VAL A 13 4.81 4.76 -39.65
N GLY A 14 3.64 4.13 -39.60
CA GLY A 14 2.55 4.52 -38.71
C GLY A 14 2.89 4.29 -37.22
N GLY A 15 3.55 3.19 -36.89
CA GLY A 15 4.04 2.89 -35.54
C GLY A 15 5.15 3.84 -35.08
N GLY A 16 6.10 4.18 -35.97
CA GLY A 16 7.15 5.13 -35.67
C GLY A 16 6.63 6.57 -35.51
N ALA A 17 5.67 6.98 -36.34
CA ALA A 17 5.01 8.29 -36.20
C ALA A 17 4.16 8.35 -34.93
N GLY A 18 3.44 7.28 -34.60
CA GLY A 18 2.65 7.17 -33.36
C GLY A 18 3.53 7.21 -32.10
N ALA A 19 4.65 6.49 -32.09
CA ALA A 19 5.61 6.53 -30.99
C ALA A 19 6.25 7.91 -30.85
N GLY A 20 6.61 8.56 -31.98
CA GLY A 20 7.14 9.93 -31.98
C GLY A 20 6.12 10.96 -31.44
N LEU A 21 4.86 10.82 -31.79
CA LEU A 21 3.78 11.67 -31.27
C LEU A 21 3.55 11.46 -29.77
N LEU A 22 3.61 10.22 -29.27
CA LEU A 22 3.49 9.91 -27.83
C LEU A 22 4.66 10.49 -27.04
N VAL A 23 5.88 10.37 -27.55
CA VAL A 23 7.08 10.96 -26.92
C VAL A 23 7.00 12.49 -26.94
N ALA A 24 6.64 13.09 -28.07
CA ALA A 24 6.43 14.54 -28.17
C ALA A 24 5.32 15.01 -27.21
N TRP A 25 4.23 14.26 -27.10
CA TRP A 25 3.14 14.54 -26.15
C TRP A 25 3.64 14.47 -24.69
N ALA A 26 4.47 13.48 -24.32
CA ALA A 26 5.00 13.34 -22.98
C ALA A 26 6.06 14.41 -22.64
N LEU A 27 6.88 14.80 -23.63
CA LEU A 27 7.94 15.79 -23.45
C LEU A 27 7.45 17.24 -23.64
N TRP A 28 6.20 17.47 -24.07
CA TRP A 28 5.67 18.80 -24.25
C TRP A 28 5.59 19.55 -22.92
N PRO A 29 6.35 20.65 -22.72
CA PRO A 29 6.38 21.34 -21.46
C PRO A 29 5.01 21.89 -21.11
N ARG A 30 4.51 21.49 -19.93
CA ARG A 30 3.22 21.95 -19.38
C ARG A 30 3.45 22.61 -18.04
N ARG A 31 2.75 23.70 -17.83
CA ARG A 31 2.66 24.35 -16.52
C ARG A 31 1.27 24.04 -15.96
N TYR A 32 1.23 23.39 -14.81
CA TYR A 32 0.00 23.18 -14.06
C TYR A 32 -0.21 24.34 -13.10
N ALA A 33 -1.44 24.84 -13.00
CA ALA A 33 -1.78 25.91 -12.09
C ALA A 33 -1.66 25.42 -10.64
N GLU A 34 -1.15 26.27 -9.78
CA GLU A 34 -1.19 26.05 -8.34
C GLU A 34 -2.65 26.09 -7.86
N THR A 35 -3.04 25.09 -7.09
CA THR A 35 -4.42 24.92 -6.61
C THR A 35 -4.55 25.08 -5.11
N LEU A 36 -3.42 25.26 -4.42
CA LEU A 36 -3.42 25.55 -2.99
C LEU A 36 -3.99 26.95 -2.74
N VAL A 37 -4.85 27.07 -1.71
CA VAL A 37 -5.53 28.31 -1.37
C VAL A 37 -5.06 28.77 0.00
N ALA A 38 -4.67 30.05 0.10
CA ALA A 38 -4.35 30.68 1.38
C ALA A 38 -5.62 31.06 2.14
N GLY A 39 -5.68 30.73 3.40
CA GLY A 39 -6.68 31.24 4.33
C GLY A 39 -6.40 32.69 4.78
N PRO A 40 -7.28 33.28 5.57
CA PRO A 40 -7.05 34.60 6.15
C PRO A 40 -5.75 34.65 6.97
N GLY A 41 -4.88 35.61 6.70
CA GLY A 41 -3.57 35.71 7.37
C GLY A 41 -2.49 34.73 6.90
N GLU A 42 -2.76 33.89 5.90
CA GLU A 42 -1.78 32.99 5.31
C GLU A 42 -1.16 33.56 4.03
N ARG A 43 0.07 33.15 3.72
CA ARG A 43 0.79 33.47 2.48
C ARG A 43 1.29 32.20 1.83
N LEU A 44 1.06 32.07 0.52
CA LEU A 44 1.53 30.94 -0.29
C LEU A 44 3.04 31.06 -0.59
N PHE A 45 3.73 29.94 -0.49
CA PHE A 45 5.11 29.77 -0.93
C PHE A 45 5.17 28.60 -1.93
N GLY A 46 4.53 28.80 -3.08
CA GLY A 46 4.32 27.80 -4.11
C GLY A 46 3.19 26.82 -3.76
N ALA A 47 3.23 25.66 -4.42
CA ALA A 47 2.17 24.66 -4.33
C ALA A 47 2.19 23.82 -3.04
N TRP A 48 3.23 23.90 -2.21
CA TRP A 48 3.49 22.91 -1.18
C TRP A 48 3.42 23.43 0.25
N LEU A 49 3.50 24.75 0.44
CA LEU A 49 3.48 25.27 1.80
C LEU A 49 2.91 26.68 1.90
N LYS A 50 2.40 26.99 3.07
CA LYS A 50 1.92 28.31 3.48
C LYS A 50 2.60 28.71 4.79
N ILE A 51 2.78 30.02 4.99
CA ILE A 51 3.24 30.59 6.26
C ILE A 51 2.18 31.58 6.75
N GLY A 52 1.68 31.35 7.95
CA GLY A 52 0.69 32.19 8.61
C GLY A 52 1.31 33.38 9.34
N GLU A 53 0.54 34.46 9.50
CA GLU A 53 0.88 35.61 10.35
C GLU A 53 0.95 35.21 11.84
N ASP A 54 0.35 34.08 12.21
CA ASP A 54 0.46 33.43 13.52
C ASP A 54 1.78 32.65 13.72
N GLY A 55 2.60 32.55 12.69
CA GLY A 55 3.89 31.84 12.70
C GLY A 55 3.82 30.37 12.33
N ARG A 56 2.65 29.82 11.99
CA ARG A 56 2.52 28.45 11.54
C ARG A 56 3.14 28.27 10.15
N VAL A 57 3.84 27.17 9.99
CA VAL A 57 4.31 26.66 8.69
C VAL A 57 3.42 25.48 8.32
N ILE A 58 2.49 25.69 7.39
CA ILE A 58 1.49 24.71 7.00
C ILE A 58 1.95 24.02 5.74
N VAL A 59 2.21 22.71 5.83
CA VAL A 59 2.68 21.88 4.70
C VAL A 59 1.50 21.16 4.08
N ALA A 60 1.33 21.33 2.78
CA ALA A 60 0.33 20.62 1.99
C ALA A 60 0.85 19.22 1.61
N VAL A 61 0.17 18.17 2.07
CA VAL A 61 0.58 16.77 1.91
C VAL A 61 -0.33 16.05 0.92
N PRO A 62 0.23 15.53 -0.21
CA PRO A 62 -0.55 14.90 -1.28
C PRO A 62 -0.86 13.43 -1.03
N GLN A 63 -0.70 12.97 0.20
CA GLN A 63 -0.86 11.56 0.58
C GLN A 63 -1.84 11.48 1.76
N VAL A 64 -2.63 10.40 1.80
CA VAL A 64 -3.62 10.19 2.86
C VAL A 64 -2.96 9.54 4.07
N GLU A 65 -3.27 10.02 5.27
CA GLU A 65 -2.82 9.43 6.53
C GLU A 65 -3.73 8.25 6.92
N HIS A 66 -3.18 7.06 6.97
CA HIS A 66 -3.86 5.83 7.40
C HIS A 66 -3.11 5.06 8.50
N GLY A 67 -2.32 5.80 9.28
CA GLY A 67 -1.51 5.28 10.38
C GLY A 67 -0.02 5.20 10.10
N GLN A 68 0.42 5.38 8.84
CA GLN A 68 1.81 5.25 8.43
C GLN A 68 2.69 6.46 8.80
N GLY A 69 2.11 7.59 9.22
CA GLY A 69 2.86 8.76 9.68
C GLY A 69 3.25 9.74 8.57
N VAL A 70 2.58 9.70 7.42
CA VAL A 70 2.88 10.58 6.28
C VAL A 70 2.64 12.05 6.61
N PHE A 71 1.65 12.36 7.46
CA PHE A 71 1.39 13.71 7.98
C PHE A 71 2.46 14.24 8.93
N THR A 72 3.47 13.44 9.21
CA THR A 72 4.65 13.83 9.98
C THR A 72 5.91 13.78 9.12
N ALA A 73 6.14 12.65 8.40
CA ALA A 73 7.36 12.45 7.65
C ALA A 73 7.55 13.48 6.51
N LEU A 74 6.49 13.78 5.73
CA LEU A 74 6.60 14.73 4.63
C LEU A 74 6.77 16.19 5.11
N PRO A 75 6.01 16.69 6.11
CA PRO A 75 6.29 17.99 6.71
C PRO A 75 7.68 18.12 7.33
N GLN A 76 8.24 17.03 7.88
CA GLN A 76 9.60 17.04 8.44
C GLN A 76 10.66 17.35 7.37
N ILE A 77 10.49 16.89 6.14
CA ILE A 77 11.38 17.20 5.01
C ILE A 77 11.37 18.70 4.71
N VAL A 78 10.19 19.29 4.60
CA VAL A 78 10.04 20.74 4.36
C VAL A 78 10.62 21.55 5.51
N ALA A 79 10.27 21.18 6.74
CA ALA A 79 10.70 21.88 7.94
C ALA A 79 12.23 21.85 8.14
N ASP A 80 12.86 20.71 7.80
CA ASP A 80 14.31 20.54 7.81
C ASP A 80 14.99 21.50 6.84
N GLU A 81 14.55 21.51 5.59
CA GLU A 81 15.12 22.32 4.51
C GLU A 81 14.86 23.82 4.72
N LEU A 82 13.69 24.17 5.28
CA LEU A 82 13.30 25.54 5.61
C LEU A 82 14.02 26.07 6.86
N GLY A 83 14.38 25.21 7.80
CA GLY A 83 14.87 25.59 9.13
C GLY A 83 13.73 26.07 10.06
N ALA A 84 12.57 25.45 9.97
CA ALA A 84 11.40 25.76 10.78
C ALA A 84 11.51 25.25 12.23
N ASP A 85 10.77 25.84 13.15
CA ASP A 85 10.52 25.28 14.47
C ASP A 85 9.44 24.20 14.36
N TRP A 86 9.76 22.94 14.69
CA TRP A 86 8.82 21.83 14.61
C TRP A 86 7.50 22.06 15.31
N ARG A 87 7.50 22.82 16.40
CA ARG A 87 6.30 23.16 17.19
C ARG A 87 5.32 24.05 16.46
N THR A 88 5.76 24.74 15.40
CA THR A 88 4.94 25.60 14.57
C THR A 88 4.51 24.94 13.25
N VAL A 89 4.99 23.72 12.99
CA VAL A 89 4.63 22.99 11.77
C VAL A 89 3.22 22.43 11.90
N ALA A 90 2.43 22.65 10.87
CA ALA A 90 1.09 22.08 10.70
C ALA A 90 0.98 21.38 9.34
N VAL A 91 -0.07 20.61 9.17
CA VAL A 91 -0.30 19.83 7.95
C VAL A 91 -1.73 20.00 7.45
N GLU A 92 -1.89 20.04 6.13
CA GLU A 92 -3.20 19.97 5.49
C GLU A 92 -3.16 19.04 4.28
N PRO A 93 -4.27 18.37 3.90
CA PRO A 93 -4.37 17.64 2.66
C PRO A 93 -4.30 18.58 1.46
N THR A 94 -3.67 18.11 0.36
CA THR A 94 -3.70 18.87 -0.90
C THR A 94 -5.04 18.75 -1.63
N PRO A 95 -5.44 19.75 -2.40
CA PRO A 95 -6.54 19.61 -3.35
C PRO A 95 -6.15 18.65 -4.49
N ALA A 96 -7.15 18.11 -5.19
CA ALA A 96 -6.91 17.25 -6.36
C ALA A 96 -6.27 18.05 -7.50
N SER A 97 -5.03 17.71 -7.88
CA SER A 97 -4.28 18.40 -8.93
C SER A 97 -3.19 17.51 -9.53
N PRO A 98 -2.85 17.72 -10.82
CA PRO A 98 -1.69 17.11 -11.46
C PRO A 98 -0.35 17.33 -10.73
N LEU A 99 -0.22 18.45 -10.01
CA LEU A 99 0.99 18.77 -9.24
C LEU A 99 1.28 17.77 -8.13
N TYR A 100 0.24 17.11 -7.62
CA TYR A 100 0.29 16.19 -6.48
C TYR A 100 0.15 14.73 -6.88
N ALA A 101 0.24 14.44 -8.18
CA ALA A 101 0.18 13.07 -8.67
C ALA A 101 1.34 12.21 -8.14
N ASN A 102 1.09 10.92 -8.00
CA ASN A 102 2.06 9.92 -7.59
C ASN A 102 2.35 8.93 -8.74
N PRO A 103 3.16 9.30 -9.74
CA PRO A 103 3.53 8.39 -10.83
C PRO A 103 4.19 7.10 -10.37
N LEU A 104 4.99 7.14 -9.30
CA LEU A 104 5.68 5.97 -8.78
C LEU A 104 4.70 4.89 -8.30
N ALA A 105 3.50 5.28 -7.83
CA ALA A 105 2.48 4.32 -7.45
C ALA A 105 1.97 3.47 -8.62
N LEU A 106 2.00 4.00 -9.85
CA LEU A 106 1.65 3.23 -11.05
C LEU A 106 2.62 2.06 -11.26
N ASP A 107 3.91 2.34 -11.18
CA ASP A 107 4.96 1.33 -11.33
C ASP A 107 4.94 0.31 -10.19
N GLU A 108 4.68 0.74 -8.96
CA GLU A 108 4.68 -0.12 -7.79
C GLU A 108 3.44 -1.03 -7.66
N LEU A 109 2.28 -0.58 -8.13
CA LEU A 109 1.04 -1.37 -8.04
C LEU A 109 0.74 -2.16 -9.32
N TRP A 110 1.26 -1.74 -10.46
CA TRP A 110 1.03 -2.38 -11.75
C TRP A 110 2.32 -2.59 -12.56
N GLY A 111 3.47 -2.60 -11.92
CA GLY A 111 4.76 -2.86 -12.57
C GLY A 111 4.73 -4.18 -13.35
N GLY A 112 5.43 -4.20 -14.49
CA GLY A 112 5.35 -5.28 -15.46
C GLY A 112 4.23 -5.09 -16.50
N ALA A 113 3.04 -4.67 -16.09
CA ALA A 113 1.93 -4.41 -17.02
C ALA A 113 2.21 -3.23 -17.97
N PHE A 114 2.92 -2.20 -17.47
CA PHE A 114 3.24 -0.99 -18.23
C PHE A 114 4.71 -0.90 -18.68
N ASP A 115 5.51 -1.94 -18.52
CA ASP A 115 6.95 -1.90 -18.85
C ASP A 115 7.23 -1.56 -20.31
N GLN A 116 6.32 -1.87 -21.21
CA GLN A 116 6.44 -1.54 -22.64
C GLN A 116 6.17 -0.04 -22.92
N VAL A 117 5.56 0.69 -21.98
CA VAL A 117 5.31 2.11 -22.09
C VAL A 117 6.50 2.87 -21.50
N PRO A 118 7.17 3.77 -22.25
CA PRO A 118 8.30 4.53 -21.72
C PRO A 118 7.98 5.29 -20.44
N ALA A 119 8.87 5.26 -19.44
CA ALA A 119 8.66 5.88 -18.13
C ALA A 119 8.21 7.36 -18.18
N PRO A 120 8.75 8.23 -19.09
CA PRO A 120 8.24 9.61 -19.22
C PRO A 120 6.77 9.68 -19.65
N VAL A 121 6.33 8.75 -20.49
CA VAL A 121 4.93 8.68 -20.95
C VAL A 121 4.01 8.26 -19.81
N ARG A 122 4.41 7.24 -19.04
CA ARG A 122 3.67 6.79 -17.84
C ARG A 122 3.55 7.91 -16.81
N GLY A 123 4.69 8.56 -16.52
CA GLY A 123 4.73 9.67 -15.56
C GLY A 123 3.85 10.84 -15.97
N GLU A 124 3.88 11.23 -17.24
CA GLU A 124 3.06 12.32 -17.75
C GLU A 124 1.57 11.94 -17.76
N TRP A 125 1.23 10.68 -18.10
CA TRP A 125 -0.15 10.21 -17.99
C TRP A 125 -0.66 10.28 -16.54
N ALA A 126 0.13 9.78 -15.58
CA ALA A 126 -0.24 9.83 -14.16
C ALA A 126 -0.48 11.25 -13.66
N LYS A 127 0.35 12.21 -14.11
CA LYS A 127 0.16 13.65 -13.80
C LYS A 127 -1.15 14.18 -14.40
N ARG A 128 -1.41 13.95 -15.68
CA ARG A 128 -2.64 14.41 -16.32
C ARG A 128 -3.91 13.81 -15.74
N ALA A 129 -3.84 12.55 -15.33
CA ALA A 129 -4.91 11.88 -14.62
C ALA A 129 -5.06 12.37 -13.17
N ALA A 130 -4.17 13.25 -12.71
CA ALA A 130 -4.04 13.63 -11.31
C ALA A 130 -4.07 12.39 -10.40
N LEU A 131 -3.27 11.37 -10.74
CA LEU A 131 -3.25 10.09 -10.02
C LEU A 131 -2.71 10.28 -8.60
N MET A 132 -3.59 10.72 -7.71
CA MET A 132 -3.31 10.84 -6.28
C MET A 132 -3.64 9.52 -5.62
N LEU A 133 -2.59 8.73 -5.35
CA LEU A 133 -2.71 7.41 -4.78
C LEU A 133 -1.67 7.23 -3.67
N THR A 134 -2.12 6.77 -2.50
CA THR A 134 -1.29 6.45 -1.36
C THR A 134 -1.15 4.93 -1.26
N GLY A 135 0.02 4.40 -1.59
CA GLY A 135 0.27 2.96 -1.60
C GLY A 135 1.67 2.63 -2.09
N GLY A 136 2.05 1.35 -2.02
CA GLY A 136 3.33 0.87 -2.54
C GLY A 136 4.56 1.46 -1.86
N SER A 137 4.43 1.98 -0.63
CA SER A 137 5.52 2.65 0.10
C SER A 137 6.16 3.79 -0.70
N THR A 138 5.37 4.55 -1.47
CA THR A 138 5.87 5.56 -2.41
C THR A 138 5.98 6.95 -1.82
N SER A 139 5.33 7.27 -0.69
CA SER A 139 5.15 8.64 -0.22
C SER A 139 6.45 9.44 -0.09
N VAL A 140 7.44 8.96 0.67
CA VAL A 140 8.74 9.64 0.79
C VAL A 140 9.52 9.53 -0.52
N ARG A 141 9.54 8.38 -1.16
CA ARG A 141 10.27 8.10 -2.40
C ARG A 141 9.85 9.00 -3.57
N GLN A 142 8.56 9.33 -3.65
CA GLN A 142 8.02 10.18 -4.72
C GLN A 142 8.19 11.67 -4.44
N PHE A 143 8.01 12.10 -3.18
CA PHE A 143 7.82 13.51 -2.86
C PHE A 143 8.99 14.16 -2.14
N GLU A 144 10.07 13.41 -1.78
CA GLU A 144 11.21 13.98 -1.06
C GLU A 144 11.82 15.18 -1.80
N ASP A 145 12.11 15.04 -3.09
CA ASP A 145 12.77 16.08 -3.86
C ASP A 145 11.91 17.34 -4.02
N ASP A 146 10.61 17.16 -4.34
CA ASP A 146 9.66 18.27 -4.47
C ASP A 146 9.52 19.06 -3.16
N LEU A 147 9.48 18.35 -2.03
CA LEU A 147 9.34 18.95 -0.70
C LEU A 147 10.64 19.63 -0.24
N ARG A 148 11.81 19.09 -0.59
CA ARG A 148 13.09 19.76 -0.37
C ARG A 148 13.18 21.06 -1.19
N ILE A 149 12.81 21.01 -2.45
CA ILE A 149 12.76 22.20 -3.32
C ILE A 149 11.81 23.25 -2.73
N ALA A 150 10.62 22.84 -2.27
CA ALA A 150 9.66 23.76 -1.66
C ALA A 150 10.21 24.43 -0.39
N GLY A 151 10.83 23.64 0.51
CA GLY A 151 11.49 24.18 1.71
C GLY A 151 12.63 25.13 1.39
N ALA A 152 13.50 24.77 0.43
CA ALA A 152 14.61 25.63 -0.01
C ALA A 152 14.13 26.92 -0.67
N THR A 153 13.08 26.85 -1.48
CA THR A 153 12.46 28.02 -2.13
C THR A 153 11.95 28.99 -1.07
N ALA A 154 11.11 28.50 -0.15
CA ALA A 154 10.57 29.34 0.92
C ALA A 154 11.67 29.94 1.80
N ARG A 155 12.71 29.18 2.12
CA ARG A 155 13.90 29.66 2.82
C ARG A 155 14.55 30.83 2.06
N ALA A 156 14.86 30.66 0.77
CA ALA A 156 15.51 31.69 -0.03
C ALA A 156 14.69 32.99 -0.09
N LEU A 157 13.38 32.87 -0.26
CA LEU A 157 12.47 34.03 -0.28
C LEU A 157 12.45 34.78 1.08
N LEU A 158 12.43 34.06 2.20
CA LEU A 158 12.51 34.64 3.54
C LEU A 158 13.85 35.31 3.79
N LEU A 159 14.96 34.70 3.36
CA LEU A 159 16.31 35.29 3.47
C LEU A 159 16.41 36.60 2.69
N LYS A 160 15.88 36.64 1.45
CA LYS A 160 15.85 37.86 0.64
C LYS A 160 15.02 38.96 1.27
N ALA A 161 13.84 38.64 1.78
CA ALA A 161 12.96 39.60 2.45
C ALA A 161 13.62 40.19 3.71
N ALA A 162 14.31 39.38 4.49
CA ALA A 162 15.06 39.86 5.67
C ALA A 162 16.25 40.71 5.28
N ALA A 163 17.05 40.28 4.30
CA ALA A 163 18.22 40.94 3.80
C ALA A 163 17.90 42.38 3.31
N ARG A 164 16.78 42.56 2.59
CA ARG A 164 16.30 43.88 2.19
C ARG A 164 15.99 44.78 3.37
N ARG A 165 15.40 44.25 4.45
CA ARG A 165 15.12 45.04 5.65
C ARG A 165 16.35 45.44 6.43
N TRP A 166 17.42 44.65 6.36
CA TRP A 166 18.69 44.87 7.06
C TRP A 166 19.76 45.53 6.21
N ASP A 167 19.50 45.74 4.91
CA ASP A 167 20.47 46.27 3.93
C ASP A 167 21.76 45.47 3.92
N VAL A 168 21.63 44.11 3.82
CA VAL A 168 22.73 43.17 3.75
C VAL A 168 22.53 42.22 2.57
N ASP A 169 23.62 41.53 2.16
CA ASP A 169 23.49 40.45 1.18
C ASP A 169 22.71 39.26 1.81
N TRP A 170 21.74 38.70 1.07
CA TRP A 170 20.91 37.60 1.56
C TRP A 170 21.71 36.32 1.87
N THR A 171 22.90 36.14 1.27
CA THR A 171 23.81 35.03 1.56
C THR A 171 24.41 35.10 2.97
N GLN A 172 24.39 36.28 3.61
CA GLN A 172 24.82 36.47 5.00
C GLN A 172 23.70 36.08 6.01
N CYS A 173 22.49 35.85 5.52
CA CYS A 173 21.37 35.42 6.33
C CYS A 173 21.27 33.88 6.37
N ARG A 174 20.74 33.34 7.48
CA ARG A 174 20.41 31.94 7.62
C ARG A 174 19.09 31.77 8.34
N THR A 175 18.43 30.62 8.16
CA THR A 175 17.25 30.26 8.96
C THR A 175 17.66 29.40 10.16
N GLU A 176 16.96 29.62 11.29
CA GLU A 176 17.21 28.89 12.54
C GLU A 176 15.92 28.86 13.39
N ALA A 177 15.35 27.65 13.55
CA ALA A 177 14.17 27.39 14.39
C ALA A 177 13.02 28.40 14.20
N GLY A 178 12.59 28.62 12.95
CA GLY A 178 11.49 29.52 12.61
C GLY A 178 11.83 31.01 12.53
N PHE A 179 13.14 31.32 12.53
CA PHE A 179 13.63 32.70 12.39
C PHE A 179 14.61 32.82 11.22
N VAL A 180 14.68 34.00 10.64
CA VAL A 180 15.81 34.43 9.82
C VAL A 180 16.75 35.24 10.71
N VAL A 181 18.05 34.95 10.64
CA VAL A 181 19.06 35.60 11.47
C VAL A 181 20.25 36.08 10.64
N ALA A 182 20.81 37.22 10.98
CA ALA A 182 22.07 37.77 10.44
C ALA A 182 22.80 38.53 11.54
N GLY A 183 23.93 38.02 12.01
CA GLY A 183 24.63 38.58 13.18
C GLY A 183 23.74 38.61 14.43
N ARG A 184 23.39 39.82 14.90
CA ARG A 184 22.50 40.04 16.02
C ARG A 184 21.04 40.27 15.59
N ASN A 185 20.78 40.46 14.32
CA ASN A 185 19.46 40.72 13.77
C ASN A 185 18.64 39.45 13.68
N ARG A 186 17.34 39.55 13.94
CA ARG A 186 16.44 38.38 13.96
C ARG A 186 15.02 38.80 13.60
N PHE A 187 14.38 38.09 12.68
CA PHE A 187 12.96 38.19 12.37
C PHE A 187 12.33 36.78 12.40
N ARG A 188 11.08 36.70 12.91
CA ARG A 188 10.27 35.50 12.76
C ARG A 188 9.85 35.34 11.30
N PHE A 189 9.58 34.11 10.87
CA PHE A 189 9.03 33.84 9.52
C PHE A 189 7.72 34.61 9.30
N ALA A 190 6.84 34.67 10.32
CA ALA A 190 5.58 35.40 10.27
C ALA A 190 5.76 36.88 9.90
N GLU A 191 6.79 37.55 10.45
CA GLU A 191 7.08 38.96 10.21
C GLU A 191 7.56 39.25 8.79
N LEU A 192 8.07 38.20 8.10
CA LEU A 192 8.62 38.29 6.77
C LEU A 192 7.67 37.70 5.70
N ALA A 193 6.72 36.87 6.06
CA ALA A 193 5.90 36.09 5.15
C ALA A 193 5.25 36.92 4.03
N GLY A 194 4.69 38.09 4.38
CA GLY A 194 4.08 38.99 3.39
C GLY A 194 5.09 39.56 2.37
N ALA A 195 6.27 39.99 2.84
CA ALA A 195 7.32 40.51 1.97
C ALA A 195 7.97 39.38 1.16
N ALA A 196 8.24 38.24 1.78
CA ALA A 196 8.86 37.08 1.16
C ALA A 196 8.00 36.48 0.03
N ALA A 197 6.68 36.46 0.18
CA ALA A 197 5.79 35.98 -0.88
C ALA A 197 5.84 36.82 -2.17
N SER A 198 6.40 38.03 -2.13
CA SER A 198 6.60 38.92 -3.29
C SER A 198 8.02 38.85 -3.87
N GLU A 199 8.91 38.04 -3.26
CA GLU A 199 10.26 37.84 -3.76
C GLU A 199 10.29 36.81 -4.89
N GLU A 200 11.35 36.86 -5.72
CA GLU A 200 11.64 35.84 -6.71
C GLU A 200 12.70 34.85 -6.21
N ALA A 201 12.44 33.56 -6.42
CA ALA A 201 13.40 32.53 -6.08
C ALA A 201 14.71 32.70 -6.89
N PRO A 202 15.89 32.48 -6.28
CA PRO A 202 17.15 32.51 -7.02
C PRO A 202 17.26 31.32 -7.96
N ASP A 203 17.95 31.53 -9.08
CA ASP A 203 18.33 30.45 -9.99
C ASP A 203 19.86 30.50 -10.20
N PRO A 204 20.63 29.47 -9.83
CA PRO A 204 20.17 28.21 -9.23
C PRO A 204 19.68 28.39 -7.78
N LEU A 205 18.73 27.49 -7.39
CA LEU A 205 18.21 27.43 -6.03
C LEU A 205 19.22 26.72 -5.10
N PRO A 206 19.71 27.37 -4.02
CA PRO A 206 20.59 26.71 -3.06
C PRO A 206 19.84 25.65 -2.23
N GLN A 207 20.28 24.40 -2.34
CA GLN A 207 19.80 23.29 -1.53
C GLN A 207 20.87 22.88 -0.49
N GLY A 208 20.43 22.26 0.61
CA GLY A 208 21.34 21.67 1.58
C GLY A 208 22.18 22.71 2.35
N VAL A 209 21.55 23.64 3.04
CA VAL A 209 22.23 24.75 3.73
C VAL A 209 22.80 24.37 5.09
N GLN A 210 23.90 25.01 5.50
CA GLN A 210 24.46 24.99 6.85
C GLN A 210 23.38 25.36 7.87
N GLY A 211 23.03 24.42 8.76
CA GLY A 211 21.96 24.58 9.74
C GLY A 211 20.67 23.85 9.35
N ALA A 212 20.39 23.58 8.08
CA ALA A 212 19.48 22.53 7.65
C ALA A 212 20.07 21.17 8.09
N GLY A 213 19.26 20.14 8.24
CA GLY A 213 19.71 18.87 8.81
C GLY A 213 19.56 18.83 10.33
N ALA A 214 18.92 19.85 10.91
CA ALA A 214 18.60 19.84 12.33
C ALA A 214 17.41 18.94 12.67
N LEU A 215 16.54 18.62 11.70
CA LEU A 215 15.30 17.86 11.88
C LEU A 215 15.28 16.50 11.20
N ALA A 216 15.75 16.39 9.96
CA ALA A 216 15.85 15.11 9.27
C ALA A 216 16.78 14.15 10.00
N GLY A 217 16.39 12.87 10.08
CA GLY A 217 17.11 11.86 10.85
C GLY A 217 16.83 11.87 12.35
N LYS A 218 16.00 12.78 12.85
CA LYS A 218 15.62 12.86 14.27
C LYS A 218 14.24 12.27 14.53
N PRO A 219 14.04 11.68 15.72
CA PRO A 219 12.75 11.15 16.16
C PRO A 219 11.83 12.28 16.61
N LEU A 220 11.17 12.94 15.66
CA LEU A 220 10.22 13.98 15.98
C LEU A 220 8.83 13.40 16.27
N PRO A 221 8.08 14.00 17.22
CA PRO A 221 6.75 13.53 17.57
C PRO A 221 5.79 13.70 16.38
N ARG A 222 4.81 12.81 16.30
CA ARG A 222 3.77 12.82 15.26
C ARG A 222 2.91 14.09 15.40
N LEU A 223 2.67 14.78 14.29
CA LEU A 223 1.80 15.97 14.22
C LEU A 223 0.32 15.60 14.42
N ASP A 224 -0.07 14.40 14.02
CA ASP A 224 -1.46 13.91 14.08
C ASP A 224 -1.80 13.21 15.42
N ALA A 225 -0.82 12.91 16.26
CA ALA A 225 -1.06 12.17 17.50
C ALA A 225 -1.93 12.92 18.52
N PRO A 226 -1.74 14.23 18.79
CA PRO A 226 -2.59 14.95 19.73
C PRO A 226 -4.08 14.85 19.37
N ALA A 227 -4.43 15.14 18.11
CA ALA A 227 -5.81 15.09 17.66
C ALA A 227 -6.44 13.69 17.73
N LYS A 228 -5.63 12.64 17.54
CA LYS A 228 -6.09 11.25 17.67
C LYS A 228 -6.32 10.85 19.13
N VAL A 229 -5.51 11.35 20.05
CA VAL A 229 -5.60 11.01 21.47
C VAL A 229 -6.73 11.76 22.18
N ASP A 230 -6.95 13.03 21.84
CA ASP A 230 -8.02 13.85 22.43
C ASP A 230 -9.37 13.72 21.72
N GLY A 231 -9.43 12.97 20.60
CA GLY A 231 -10.64 12.69 19.82
C GLY A 231 -11.05 13.83 18.88
N SER A 232 -10.21 14.85 18.67
CA SER A 232 -10.47 15.93 17.71
C SER A 232 -10.12 15.57 16.25
N ALA A 233 -9.45 14.46 16.02
CA ALA A 233 -9.21 13.94 14.68
C ALA A 233 -10.52 13.49 14.02
N ASN A 234 -10.77 13.96 12.79
CA ASN A 234 -11.97 13.60 12.05
C ASN A 234 -11.72 12.44 11.08
N PHE A 235 -12.54 11.40 11.19
CA PHE A 235 -12.67 10.30 10.25
C PHE A 235 -13.96 10.45 9.43
N ALA A 236 -14.13 9.66 8.38
CA ALA A 236 -15.29 9.78 7.50
C ALA A 236 -16.64 9.62 8.24
N ALA A 237 -16.67 8.74 9.25
CA ALA A 237 -17.85 8.48 10.07
C ALA A 237 -18.13 9.55 11.13
N ASP A 238 -17.19 10.48 11.39
CA ASP A 238 -17.35 11.55 12.40
C ASP A 238 -18.00 12.80 11.85
N ILE A 239 -18.09 12.92 10.53
CA ILE A 239 -18.71 14.08 9.88
C ILE A 239 -20.18 14.16 10.23
N ARG A 240 -20.63 15.36 10.63
CA ARG A 240 -22.01 15.65 11.00
C ARG A 240 -22.53 16.82 10.18
N LEU A 241 -23.59 16.57 9.41
CA LEU A 241 -24.28 17.56 8.59
C LEU A 241 -25.72 17.71 9.07
N ALA A 242 -26.31 18.89 8.82
CA ALA A 242 -27.72 19.11 9.15
C ALA A 242 -28.61 18.13 8.39
N ASP A 243 -29.67 17.64 9.04
CA ASP A 243 -30.66 16.69 8.48
C ASP A 243 -30.09 15.37 7.95
N MET A 244 -28.87 15.00 8.35
CA MET A 244 -28.20 13.78 7.93
C MET A 244 -28.94 12.54 8.41
N VAL A 245 -28.97 11.51 7.56
CA VAL A 245 -29.45 10.18 7.89
C VAL A 245 -28.29 9.18 7.93
N HIS A 246 -28.45 8.16 8.78
CA HIS A 246 -27.51 7.04 8.85
C HIS A 246 -27.99 5.90 7.98
N VAL A 247 -27.06 5.27 7.27
CA VAL A 247 -27.38 4.20 6.31
C VAL A 247 -26.56 2.96 6.62
N ALA A 248 -27.23 1.81 6.65
CA ALA A 248 -26.61 0.50 6.68
C ALA A 248 -26.91 -0.23 5.37
N VAL A 249 -25.93 -0.98 4.85
CA VAL A 249 -25.99 -1.67 3.56
C VAL A 249 -25.72 -3.16 3.74
N ARG A 250 -26.38 -3.99 2.94
CA ARG A 250 -26.05 -5.40 2.74
C ARG A 250 -25.95 -5.69 1.24
N ALA A 251 -24.80 -6.22 0.82
CA ALA A 251 -24.57 -6.63 -0.55
C ALA A 251 -24.69 -8.14 -0.73
N GLY A 252 -24.98 -8.58 -1.97
CA GLY A 252 -24.94 -9.98 -2.36
C GLY A 252 -23.52 -10.44 -2.68
N PRO A 253 -23.29 -11.75 -2.91
CA PRO A 253 -22.01 -12.28 -3.31
C PRO A 253 -21.43 -11.57 -4.54
N PRO A 254 -20.09 -11.52 -4.71
CA PRO A 254 -19.48 -11.02 -5.93
C PRO A 254 -19.94 -11.79 -7.19
N GLY A 255 -19.95 -11.14 -8.34
CA GLY A 255 -20.34 -11.72 -9.62
C GLY A 255 -21.65 -11.17 -10.18
N ASP A 256 -22.33 -11.93 -11.06
CA ASP A 256 -23.64 -11.57 -11.62
C ASP A 256 -24.76 -11.84 -10.58
N THR A 257 -24.77 -11.00 -9.55
CA THR A 257 -25.67 -11.10 -8.40
C THR A 257 -26.79 -10.10 -8.51
N ARG A 258 -28.02 -10.53 -8.18
CA ARG A 258 -29.23 -9.71 -8.15
C ARG A 258 -30.01 -9.90 -6.86
N LEU A 259 -30.51 -8.78 -6.32
CA LEU A 259 -31.49 -8.79 -5.26
C LEU A 259 -32.82 -9.36 -5.81
N VAL A 260 -33.34 -10.39 -5.16
CA VAL A 260 -34.61 -11.04 -5.54
C VAL A 260 -35.73 -10.63 -4.61
N ARG A 261 -35.43 -10.48 -3.31
CA ARG A 261 -36.41 -10.17 -2.29
C ARG A 261 -35.80 -9.44 -1.11
N ALA A 262 -36.55 -8.48 -0.56
CA ALA A 262 -36.28 -7.86 0.73
C ALA A 262 -37.65 -7.65 1.45
N ASP A 263 -37.68 -7.84 2.75
CA ASP A 263 -38.90 -7.60 3.55
C ASP A 263 -38.97 -6.13 4.00
N ARG A 264 -39.43 -5.28 3.11
CA ARG A 264 -39.59 -3.84 3.38
C ARG A 264 -40.48 -3.56 4.56
N ALA A 265 -41.61 -4.32 4.68
CA ALA A 265 -42.57 -4.09 5.74
C ALA A 265 -41.98 -4.38 7.14
N ALA A 266 -41.08 -5.35 7.26
CA ALA A 266 -40.36 -5.60 8.51
C ALA A 266 -39.43 -4.46 8.86
N ALA A 267 -38.67 -3.92 7.87
CA ALA A 267 -37.74 -2.82 8.07
C ALA A 267 -38.45 -1.50 8.42
N GLU A 268 -39.56 -1.20 7.75
CA GLU A 268 -40.31 0.05 7.92
C GLU A 268 -41.02 0.13 9.29
N ARG A 269 -41.23 -1.01 9.98
CA ARG A 269 -41.75 -1.04 11.37
C ARG A 269 -40.69 -0.58 12.41
N VAL A 270 -39.44 -0.51 12.05
CA VAL A 270 -38.38 -0.06 12.97
C VAL A 270 -38.49 1.45 13.17
N ALA A 271 -38.68 1.88 14.41
CA ALA A 271 -38.79 3.32 14.72
C ALA A 271 -37.56 4.09 14.27
N GLY A 272 -37.76 5.21 13.58
CA GLY A 272 -36.71 6.06 13.06
C GLY A 272 -36.27 5.70 11.64
N VAL A 273 -36.80 4.69 11.00
CA VAL A 273 -36.53 4.40 9.57
C VAL A 273 -37.13 5.50 8.70
N VAL A 274 -36.35 5.97 7.75
CA VAL A 274 -36.70 7.04 6.81
C VAL A 274 -37.00 6.44 5.44
N ALA A 275 -36.18 5.48 4.97
CA ALA A 275 -36.36 4.83 3.68
C ALA A 275 -35.65 3.49 3.61
N VAL A 276 -36.15 2.63 2.71
CA VAL A 276 -35.46 1.42 2.23
C VAL A 276 -35.13 1.63 0.77
N ILE A 277 -33.85 1.43 0.41
CA ILE A 277 -33.32 1.62 -0.94
C ILE A 277 -32.90 0.25 -1.47
N GLU A 278 -33.48 -0.16 -2.57
CA GLU A 278 -33.15 -1.39 -3.29
C GLU A 278 -32.29 -1.07 -4.51
N ASN A 279 -31.16 -1.72 -4.61
CA ASN A 279 -30.27 -1.71 -5.78
C ASN A 279 -30.16 -3.15 -6.29
N PRO A 280 -29.94 -3.39 -7.56
CA PRO A 280 -29.76 -4.76 -8.06
C PRO A 280 -28.72 -5.59 -7.30
N ARG A 281 -27.65 -4.97 -6.80
CA ARG A 281 -26.53 -5.67 -6.14
C ARG A 281 -26.51 -5.56 -4.62
N TRP A 282 -27.26 -4.64 -4.03
CA TRP A 282 -27.29 -4.37 -2.60
C TRP A 282 -28.63 -3.79 -2.16
N VAL A 283 -28.91 -3.84 -0.89
CA VAL A 283 -30.05 -3.17 -0.26
C VAL A 283 -29.57 -2.34 0.92
N ALA A 284 -30.23 -1.20 1.15
CA ALA A 284 -29.89 -0.29 2.23
C ALA A 284 -31.13 0.12 3.03
N ALA A 285 -30.92 0.34 4.34
CA ALA A 285 -31.89 0.98 5.21
C ALA A 285 -31.33 2.31 5.71
N ALA A 286 -32.07 3.40 5.50
CA ALA A 286 -31.76 4.73 5.99
C ALA A 286 -32.64 5.07 7.21
N ALA A 287 -32.03 5.58 8.28
CA ALA A 287 -32.73 5.90 9.52
C ALA A 287 -32.11 7.14 10.20
N THR A 288 -32.80 7.66 11.22
CA THR A 288 -32.35 8.79 12.04
C THR A 288 -31.16 8.47 12.94
N THR A 289 -30.90 7.18 13.19
CA THR A 289 -29.73 6.68 13.94
C THR A 289 -29.10 5.49 13.26
N SER A 290 -27.81 5.26 13.46
CA SER A 290 -27.08 4.10 12.95
C SER A 290 -27.64 2.77 13.49
N TRP A 291 -28.09 2.77 14.76
CA TRP A 291 -28.73 1.60 15.36
C TRP A 291 -30.04 1.22 14.65
N ALA A 292 -30.91 2.21 14.40
CA ALA A 292 -32.18 1.98 13.69
C ALA A 292 -31.94 1.51 12.25
N ALA A 293 -30.95 2.08 11.55
CA ALA A 293 -30.57 1.64 10.21
C ALA A 293 -30.11 0.17 10.20
N GLN A 294 -29.25 -0.22 11.15
CA GLN A 294 -28.79 -1.61 11.26
C GLN A 294 -29.92 -2.57 11.60
N ARG A 295 -30.81 -2.22 12.54
CA ARG A 295 -31.98 -3.02 12.91
C ARG A 295 -32.95 -3.20 11.74
N ALA A 296 -33.16 -2.14 10.97
CA ALA A 296 -33.98 -2.19 9.77
C ALA A 296 -33.38 -3.10 8.70
N LEU A 297 -32.05 -2.96 8.49
CA LEU A 297 -31.30 -3.82 7.56
C LEU A 297 -31.40 -5.31 7.92
N ASP A 298 -31.34 -5.66 9.22
CA ASP A 298 -31.53 -7.02 9.69
C ASP A 298 -32.93 -7.50 9.42
N GLY A 299 -33.96 -6.63 9.60
CA GLY A 299 -35.34 -6.91 9.29
C GLY A 299 -35.62 -7.13 7.81
N LEU A 300 -34.86 -6.52 6.91
CA LEU A 300 -35.02 -6.72 5.45
C LEU A 300 -34.81 -8.17 5.03
N ALA A 301 -33.96 -8.94 5.72
CA ALA A 301 -33.62 -10.32 5.41
C ALA A 301 -33.42 -10.56 3.89
N PRO A 302 -32.51 -9.81 3.21
CA PRO A 302 -32.44 -9.81 1.77
C PRO A 302 -32.00 -11.17 1.23
N ARG A 303 -32.63 -11.56 0.11
CA ARG A 303 -32.24 -12.72 -0.67
C ARG A 303 -31.64 -12.27 -1.99
N PHE A 304 -30.44 -12.76 -2.26
CA PHE A 304 -29.74 -12.54 -3.52
C PHE A 304 -29.63 -13.84 -4.30
N GLU A 305 -29.63 -13.75 -5.62
CA GLU A 305 -29.31 -14.84 -6.52
C GLU A 305 -28.12 -14.45 -7.38
N THR A 306 -27.13 -15.35 -7.42
CA THR A 306 -25.90 -15.17 -8.21
C THR A 306 -25.86 -16.20 -9.31
N ARG A 307 -25.64 -15.76 -10.56
CA ARG A 307 -25.41 -16.64 -11.69
C ARG A 307 -23.94 -17.00 -11.77
N GLY A 308 -23.64 -18.24 -12.16
CA GLY A 308 -22.27 -18.75 -12.27
C GLY A 308 -21.79 -19.51 -11.05
N VAL A 309 -20.49 -19.76 -11.00
CA VAL A 309 -19.83 -20.53 -9.94
C VAL A 309 -19.62 -19.63 -8.73
N LEU A 310 -20.08 -20.06 -7.57
CA LEU A 310 -19.81 -19.40 -6.30
C LEU A 310 -18.55 -19.97 -5.66
N ALA A 311 -17.76 -19.08 -5.04
CA ALA A 311 -16.54 -19.49 -4.36
C ALA A 311 -16.86 -20.42 -3.16
N ASP A 312 -16.17 -21.54 -3.09
CA ASP A 312 -16.01 -22.39 -1.91
C ASP A 312 -14.59 -22.93 -1.82
N ASP A 313 -14.18 -23.43 -0.67
CA ASP A 313 -12.81 -23.87 -0.44
C ASP A 313 -12.37 -24.99 -1.40
N ALA A 314 -13.25 -25.93 -1.71
CA ALA A 314 -12.94 -27.07 -2.58
C ALA A 314 -12.76 -26.63 -4.04
N GLY A 315 -13.64 -25.73 -4.52
CA GLY A 315 -13.55 -25.14 -5.86
C GLY A 315 -12.27 -24.31 -6.03
N ILE A 316 -11.93 -23.50 -5.02
CA ILE A 316 -10.69 -22.70 -4.98
C ILE A 316 -9.46 -23.61 -5.04
N GLU A 317 -9.37 -24.62 -4.18
CA GLU A 317 -8.27 -25.60 -4.16
C GLU A 317 -8.14 -26.32 -5.51
N GLY A 318 -9.27 -26.78 -6.07
CA GLY A 318 -9.33 -27.45 -7.37
C GLY A 318 -8.86 -26.56 -8.52
N ALA A 319 -9.22 -25.28 -8.53
CA ALA A 319 -8.80 -24.33 -9.57
C ALA A 319 -7.29 -24.05 -9.50
N LEU A 320 -6.73 -23.85 -8.30
CA LEU A 320 -5.29 -23.67 -8.12
C LEU A 320 -4.49 -24.90 -8.57
N ARG A 321 -4.95 -26.11 -8.24
CA ARG A 321 -4.29 -27.36 -8.69
C ARG A 321 -4.34 -27.53 -10.19
N ARG A 322 -5.47 -27.25 -10.84
CA ARG A 322 -5.58 -27.28 -12.30
C ARG A 322 -4.62 -26.28 -12.93
N ALA A 323 -4.62 -25.03 -12.48
CA ALA A 323 -3.72 -24.02 -13.00
C ALA A 323 -2.24 -24.45 -12.89
N LEU A 324 -1.83 -25.01 -11.74
CA LEU A 324 -0.45 -25.47 -11.55
C LEU A 324 -0.08 -26.69 -12.41
N ALA A 325 -1.07 -27.46 -12.90
CA ALA A 325 -0.87 -28.59 -13.79
C ALA A 325 -0.82 -28.20 -15.27
N GLU A 326 -1.34 -27.03 -15.62
CA GLU A 326 -1.32 -26.48 -16.98
C GLU A 326 0.01 -25.77 -17.27
N GLU A 327 0.22 -25.34 -18.52
CA GLU A 327 1.41 -24.56 -18.89
C GLU A 327 1.36 -23.16 -18.27
N GLY A 328 2.44 -22.78 -17.57
CA GLY A 328 2.58 -21.44 -16.97
C GLY A 328 3.20 -20.44 -17.93
N HIS A 329 2.95 -19.16 -17.64
CA HIS A 329 3.53 -18.04 -18.39
C HIS A 329 4.83 -17.57 -17.73
N ARG A 330 5.94 -17.59 -18.48
CA ARG A 330 7.24 -17.13 -18.02
C ARG A 330 7.21 -15.63 -17.79
N VAL A 331 7.37 -15.20 -16.51
CA VAL A 331 7.44 -13.80 -16.13
C VAL A 331 8.88 -13.31 -16.09
N ALA A 332 9.78 -14.12 -15.56
CA ALA A 332 11.19 -13.76 -15.48
C ALA A 332 12.09 -14.98 -15.51
N SER A 333 13.30 -14.85 -16.06
CA SER A 333 14.28 -15.91 -16.06
C SER A 333 15.69 -15.40 -16.29
N ALA A 334 16.68 -16.20 -15.90
CA ALA A 334 18.08 -16.05 -16.29
C ALA A 334 18.69 -17.42 -16.57
N GLY A 335 19.66 -17.47 -17.49
CA GLY A 335 20.28 -18.70 -17.93
C GLY A 335 19.30 -19.64 -18.64
N SER A 336 19.50 -20.95 -18.49
CA SER A 336 18.63 -21.99 -19.06
C SER A 336 18.45 -23.13 -18.07
N LEU A 337 17.21 -23.47 -17.79
CA LEU A 337 16.90 -24.63 -16.94
C LEU A 337 17.16 -25.96 -17.69
N GLY A 338 16.85 -26.03 -18.99
CA GLY A 338 17.09 -27.17 -19.82
C GLY A 338 16.80 -28.51 -19.11
N GLN A 339 17.80 -29.42 -19.10
CA GLN A 339 17.70 -30.67 -18.36
C GLN A 339 18.16 -30.61 -16.91
N LEU A 340 18.53 -29.41 -16.40
CA LEU A 340 19.02 -29.25 -15.02
C LEU A 340 17.98 -29.69 -13.97
N LEU A 341 16.70 -29.61 -14.29
CA LEU A 341 15.61 -30.03 -13.40
C LEU A 341 14.99 -31.37 -13.81
N SER A 342 15.73 -32.22 -14.57
CA SER A 342 15.33 -33.58 -14.90
C SER A 342 16.21 -34.59 -14.17
N GLY A 343 15.68 -35.80 -13.94
CA GLY A 343 16.41 -36.91 -13.29
C GLY A 343 16.55 -36.75 -11.77
N GLY A 344 17.43 -37.54 -11.15
CA GLY A 344 17.64 -37.55 -9.70
C GLY A 344 18.33 -36.28 -9.17
N GLY A 345 18.22 -36.06 -7.86
CA GLY A 345 18.88 -34.94 -7.16
C GLY A 345 18.18 -33.57 -7.30
N VAL A 346 16.96 -33.55 -7.86
CA VAL A 346 16.08 -32.36 -7.83
C VAL A 346 15.36 -32.33 -6.49
N VAL A 347 15.48 -31.21 -5.78
CA VAL A 347 14.65 -30.90 -4.62
C VAL A 347 13.36 -30.29 -5.10
N GLU A 348 12.20 -30.76 -4.62
CA GLU A 348 10.89 -30.24 -4.99
C GLU A 348 10.01 -30.07 -3.76
N ALA A 349 9.26 -28.97 -3.72
CA ALA A 349 8.32 -28.69 -2.64
C ALA A 349 7.08 -27.96 -3.16
N GLU A 350 5.91 -28.34 -2.67
CA GLU A 350 4.66 -27.64 -2.93
C GLU A 350 4.27 -26.81 -1.70
N PHE A 351 3.85 -25.57 -1.94
CA PHE A 351 3.44 -24.61 -0.91
C PHE A 351 2.01 -24.15 -1.16
N ARG A 352 1.33 -23.79 -0.08
CA ARG A 352 -0.05 -23.26 -0.11
C ARG A 352 -0.21 -22.08 0.82
N VAL A 353 -1.03 -21.13 0.41
CA VAL A 353 -1.39 -19.97 1.20
C VAL A 353 -2.90 -19.74 1.13
N ALA A 354 -3.55 -19.69 2.29
CA ALA A 354 -4.97 -19.39 2.37
C ALA A 354 -5.25 -17.88 2.12
N PRO A 355 -6.49 -17.51 1.76
CA PRO A 355 -6.90 -16.11 1.65
C PRO A 355 -6.67 -15.37 2.97
N ALA A 356 -6.17 -14.14 2.94
CA ALA A 356 -5.97 -13.33 4.13
C ALA A 356 -6.73 -12.01 4.05
N LEU A 357 -7.40 -11.64 5.16
CA LEU A 357 -8.24 -10.46 5.26
C LEU A 357 -7.43 -9.24 5.72
N HIS A 358 -7.87 -8.03 5.33
CA HIS A 358 -7.29 -6.78 5.79
C HIS A 358 -7.51 -6.54 7.28
N ALA A 359 -8.70 -6.85 7.77
CA ALA A 359 -9.07 -6.74 9.19
C ALA A 359 -8.78 -5.35 9.81
N ALA A 360 -8.95 -4.27 9.03
CA ALA A 360 -8.78 -2.91 9.51
C ALA A 360 -9.75 -2.58 10.65
N ILE A 361 -9.32 -1.76 11.63
CA ILE A 361 -10.17 -1.38 12.77
C ILE A 361 -11.35 -0.53 12.29
N GLU A 362 -11.13 0.48 11.45
CA GLU A 362 -12.20 1.22 10.80
C GLU A 362 -12.80 0.38 9.66
N THR A 363 -14.13 0.27 9.63
CA THR A 363 -14.85 -0.35 8.52
C THR A 363 -15.05 0.66 7.39
N PRO A 364 -15.24 0.23 6.13
CA PRO A 364 -15.54 1.16 5.03
C PRO A 364 -16.64 2.15 5.41
N SER A 365 -16.35 3.44 5.29
CA SER A 365 -17.23 4.52 5.71
C SER A 365 -17.14 5.73 4.79
N ALA A 366 -18.26 6.41 4.58
CA ALA A 366 -18.35 7.65 3.82
C ALA A 366 -19.51 8.51 4.30
N THR A 367 -19.29 9.83 4.36
CA THR A 367 -20.38 10.80 4.47
C THR A 367 -20.53 11.49 3.11
N ALA A 368 -21.76 11.61 2.62
CA ALA A 368 -22.05 12.21 1.31
C ALA A 368 -23.20 13.22 1.41
N SER A 369 -23.08 14.32 0.65
CA SER A 369 -24.12 15.35 0.51
C SER A 369 -24.28 15.74 -0.95
N PHE A 370 -25.52 15.74 -1.45
CA PHE A 370 -25.82 16.19 -2.79
C PHE A 370 -26.73 17.43 -2.74
N HIS A 371 -26.22 18.56 -3.21
CA HIS A 371 -26.92 19.83 -3.23
C HIS A 371 -26.55 20.63 -4.48
N ASP A 372 -27.51 21.31 -5.11
CA ASP A 372 -27.33 22.18 -6.29
C ASP A 372 -26.51 21.56 -7.44
N GLY A 373 -26.75 20.27 -7.70
CA GLY A 373 -26.04 19.54 -8.76
C GLY A 373 -24.60 19.15 -8.42
N ARG A 374 -24.14 19.37 -7.20
CA ARG A 374 -22.83 19.01 -6.70
C ARG A 374 -22.91 17.93 -5.64
N LEU A 375 -21.98 16.99 -5.71
CA LEU A 375 -21.80 15.92 -4.75
C LEU A 375 -20.51 16.15 -3.95
N GLU A 376 -20.62 16.18 -2.63
CA GLU A 376 -19.48 16.20 -1.71
C GLU A 376 -19.40 14.89 -0.95
N LEU A 377 -18.19 14.34 -0.84
CA LEU A 377 -17.89 13.09 -0.18
C LEU A 377 -16.74 13.29 0.82
N TRP A 378 -16.97 13.01 2.09
CA TRP A 378 -15.94 12.83 3.12
C TRP A 378 -15.69 11.33 3.20
N LEU A 379 -14.52 10.88 2.78
CA LEU A 379 -14.31 9.50 2.38
C LEU A 379 -13.02 8.91 2.94
N GLN A 380 -13.13 7.72 3.47
CA GLN A 380 -12.03 6.82 3.75
C GLN A 380 -11.51 6.25 2.40
N THR A 381 -10.42 6.80 1.88
CA THR A 381 -9.84 6.33 0.62
C THR A 381 -8.34 6.60 0.50
N GLN A 382 -7.59 5.63 -0.03
CA GLN A 382 -6.19 5.79 -0.43
C GLN A 382 -6.04 6.34 -1.86
N ALA A 383 -7.14 6.44 -2.61
CA ALA A 383 -7.14 6.83 -4.02
C ALA A 383 -8.24 7.87 -4.32
N PRO A 384 -8.14 9.12 -3.78
CA PRO A 384 -9.24 10.08 -3.79
C PRO A 384 -9.72 10.46 -5.19
N THR A 385 -8.83 10.58 -6.17
CA THR A 385 -9.23 10.94 -7.55
C THR A 385 -9.89 9.77 -8.28
N ILE A 386 -9.49 8.54 -8.00
CA ILE A 386 -10.13 7.33 -8.52
C ILE A 386 -11.52 7.17 -7.89
N ALA A 387 -11.63 7.33 -6.57
CA ALA A 387 -12.91 7.29 -5.86
C ALA A 387 -13.88 8.39 -6.35
N ARG A 388 -13.36 9.60 -6.66
CA ARG A 388 -14.15 10.68 -7.29
C ARG A 388 -14.75 10.25 -8.63
N ALA A 389 -13.92 9.68 -9.52
CA ALA A 389 -14.37 9.19 -10.82
C ALA A 389 -15.41 8.07 -10.69
N ALA A 390 -15.22 7.14 -9.74
CA ALA A 390 -16.16 6.06 -9.46
C ALA A 390 -17.49 6.57 -8.93
N ALA A 391 -17.49 7.47 -7.95
CA ALA A 391 -18.68 8.10 -7.40
C ALA A 391 -19.44 8.91 -8.47
N ALA A 392 -18.74 9.64 -9.32
CA ALA A 392 -19.31 10.39 -10.43
C ALA A 392 -20.05 9.46 -11.42
N ARG A 393 -19.40 8.35 -11.82
CA ARG A 393 -20.03 7.35 -12.70
C ARG A 393 -21.29 6.73 -12.04
N ALA A 394 -21.19 6.32 -10.79
CA ALA A 394 -22.31 5.71 -10.06
C ALA A 394 -23.50 6.67 -9.90
N ALA A 395 -23.22 7.96 -9.73
CA ALA A 395 -24.21 9.03 -9.58
C ALA A 395 -24.72 9.59 -10.92
N GLY A 396 -24.09 9.23 -12.06
CA GLY A 396 -24.43 9.84 -13.36
C GLY A 396 -24.03 11.31 -13.46
N LEU A 397 -23.01 11.75 -12.74
CA LEU A 397 -22.51 13.11 -12.70
C LEU A 397 -21.20 13.25 -13.49
N ALA A 398 -20.90 14.49 -13.93
CA ALA A 398 -19.57 14.81 -14.41
C ALA A 398 -18.58 14.87 -13.24
N GLU A 399 -17.33 14.44 -13.43
CA GLU A 399 -16.33 14.38 -12.35
C GLU A 399 -16.10 15.74 -11.67
N HIS A 400 -16.17 16.85 -12.41
CA HIS A 400 -15.99 18.18 -11.85
C HIS A 400 -17.15 18.63 -10.94
N ALA A 401 -18.29 17.92 -10.95
CA ALA A 401 -19.40 18.14 -10.04
C ALA A 401 -19.25 17.32 -8.74
N VAL A 402 -18.18 16.53 -8.61
CA VAL A 402 -17.91 15.70 -7.43
C VAL A 402 -16.65 16.19 -6.74
N THR A 403 -16.76 16.47 -5.44
CA THR A 403 -15.63 16.80 -4.57
C THR A 403 -15.43 15.66 -3.57
N VAL A 404 -14.19 15.18 -3.44
CA VAL A 404 -13.80 14.20 -2.43
C VAL A 404 -12.87 14.87 -1.42
N HIS A 405 -13.24 14.82 -0.18
CA HIS A 405 -12.43 15.18 0.98
C HIS A 405 -11.84 13.89 1.57
N PRO A 406 -10.56 13.56 1.28
CA PRO A 406 -9.95 12.38 1.85
C PRO A 406 -9.76 12.58 3.36
N MET A 407 -10.34 11.67 4.14
CA MET A 407 -10.28 11.71 5.60
C MET A 407 -9.11 10.87 6.11
N MET A 408 -8.71 11.07 7.37
CA MET A 408 -7.83 10.12 8.04
C MET A 408 -8.49 8.75 8.07
N ILE A 409 -7.68 7.69 7.99
CA ILE A 409 -8.16 6.32 7.93
C ILE A 409 -7.67 5.54 9.16
N GLY A 410 -8.59 4.87 9.86
CA GLY A 410 -8.32 4.04 11.04
C GLY A 410 -7.76 2.65 10.69
N GLY A 411 -6.70 2.64 9.86
CA GLY A 411 -6.09 1.45 9.28
C GLY A 411 -6.74 1.07 7.95
N SER A 412 -5.93 0.65 7.00
CA SER A 412 -6.41 0.24 5.67
C SER A 412 -5.76 -1.05 5.21
N PHE A 413 -4.43 -1.11 5.23
CA PHE A 413 -3.63 -2.24 4.76
C PHE A 413 -3.83 -2.60 3.27
N GLY A 414 -4.50 -1.72 2.50
CA GLY A 414 -4.88 -1.90 1.10
C GLY A 414 -6.39 -1.85 0.84
N ALA A 415 -7.24 -2.12 1.84
CA ALA A 415 -8.70 -2.17 1.66
C ALA A 415 -9.30 -0.86 1.12
N ALA A 416 -8.77 0.30 1.52
CA ALA A 416 -9.26 1.62 1.09
C ALA A 416 -8.76 2.05 -0.31
N LEU A 417 -8.13 1.16 -1.08
CA LEU A 417 -7.89 1.32 -2.52
C LEU A 417 -9.20 1.10 -3.31
N ASP A 418 -10.08 0.25 -2.82
CA ASP A 418 -11.39 0.00 -3.41
C ASP A 418 -12.40 1.12 -3.07
N HIS A 419 -13.39 1.32 -3.91
CA HIS A 419 -14.26 2.51 -3.90
C HIS A 419 -15.76 2.21 -3.81
N ASP A 420 -16.16 0.98 -3.48
CA ASP A 420 -17.59 0.59 -3.39
C ASP A 420 -18.37 1.49 -2.43
N VAL A 421 -17.78 1.85 -1.29
CA VAL A 421 -18.44 2.72 -0.31
C VAL A 421 -18.68 4.13 -0.86
N ALA A 422 -17.79 4.63 -1.73
CA ALA A 422 -17.96 5.93 -2.39
C ALA A 422 -19.11 5.90 -3.41
N GLU A 423 -19.18 4.84 -4.21
CA GLU A 423 -20.28 4.62 -5.16
C GLU A 423 -21.63 4.50 -4.46
N GLN A 424 -21.70 3.70 -3.40
CA GLN A 424 -22.91 3.51 -2.61
C GLN A 424 -23.36 4.82 -1.96
N ALA A 425 -22.46 5.55 -1.30
CA ALA A 425 -22.77 6.81 -0.64
C ALA A 425 -23.26 7.88 -1.65
N ALA A 426 -22.66 7.94 -2.84
CA ALA A 426 -23.08 8.83 -3.92
C ALA A 426 -24.53 8.54 -4.38
N VAL A 427 -24.84 7.28 -4.67
CA VAL A 427 -26.18 6.84 -5.07
C VAL A 427 -27.20 7.12 -3.95
N LEU A 428 -26.86 6.84 -2.71
CA LEU A 428 -27.73 7.05 -1.55
C LEU A 428 -28.03 8.53 -1.30
N ALA A 429 -27.03 9.42 -1.36
CA ALA A 429 -27.24 10.85 -1.18
C ALA A 429 -28.13 11.47 -2.28
N MET A 430 -27.94 11.04 -3.53
CA MET A 430 -28.78 11.47 -4.64
C MET A 430 -30.22 10.95 -4.54
N THR A 431 -30.40 9.68 -4.14
CA THR A 431 -31.72 9.06 -4.03
C THR A 431 -32.51 9.67 -2.88
N LEU A 432 -31.88 9.87 -1.73
CA LEU A 432 -32.54 10.40 -0.53
C LEU A 432 -32.67 11.93 -0.53
N LYS A 433 -31.87 12.63 -1.35
CA LYS A 433 -31.78 14.10 -1.40
C LYS A 433 -31.54 14.69 0.01
N ARG A 434 -30.74 14.01 0.79
CA ARG A 434 -30.32 14.37 2.15
C ARG A 434 -28.87 13.94 2.34
N PRO A 435 -28.13 14.58 3.24
CA PRO A 435 -26.84 14.08 3.64
C PRO A 435 -26.95 12.69 4.24
N VAL A 436 -26.03 11.81 3.90
CA VAL A 436 -25.99 10.42 4.36
C VAL A 436 -24.66 10.12 5.05
N SER A 437 -24.71 9.35 6.14
CA SER A 437 -23.54 8.71 6.74
C SER A 437 -23.69 7.20 6.52
N LEU A 438 -22.89 6.66 5.62
CA LEU A 438 -22.83 5.23 5.32
C LEU A 438 -21.66 4.59 6.08
N ILE A 439 -21.93 3.58 6.89
CA ILE A 439 -20.92 2.81 7.59
C ILE A 439 -21.23 1.32 7.39
N TRP A 440 -20.28 0.57 6.83
CA TRP A 440 -20.42 -0.87 6.74
C TRP A 440 -20.29 -1.51 8.13
N SER A 441 -21.11 -2.50 8.42
CA SER A 441 -20.90 -3.31 9.61
C SER A 441 -19.59 -4.10 9.53
N ARG A 442 -19.06 -4.54 10.67
CA ARG A 442 -17.87 -5.40 10.69
C ARG A 442 -18.09 -6.67 9.87
N GLY A 443 -19.25 -7.30 10.01
CA GLY A 443 -19.61 -8.48 9.22
C GLY A 443 -19.55 -8.20 7.73
N GLU A 444 -20.15 -7.11 7.28
CA GLU A 444 -20.17 -6.71 5.88
C GLU A 444 -18.76 -6.44 5.35
N SER A 445 -17.92 -5.74 6.14
CA SER A 445 -16.54 -5.43 5.74
C SER A 445 -15.66 -6.67 5.59
N LEU A 446 -15.90 -7.73 6.35
CA LEU A 446 -15.10 -8.97 6.28
C LEU A 446 -15.58 -9.92 5.19
N ILE A 447 -16.90 -10.02 4.97
CA ILE A 447 -17.43 -10.93 3.94
C ILE A 447 -17.26 -10.40 2.51
N HIS A 448 -17.09 -9.09 2.35
CA HIS A 448 -16.83 -8.43 1.06
C HIS A 448 -15.40 -7.89 0.95
N ASP A 449 -14.52 -8.32 1.86
CA ASP A 449 -13.09 -7.98 1.78
C ASP A 449 -12.49 -8.56 0.47
N ARG A 450 -11.84 -7.72 -0.30
CA ARG A 450 -11.04 -8.15 -1.45
C ARG A 450 -9.69 -8.66 -0.95
N CYS A 451 -9.71 -9.83 -0.38
CA CYS A 451 -8.61 -10.45 0.34
C CYS A 451 -7.33 -10.60 -0.50
N ARG A 452 -6.19 -10.76 0.18
CA ARG A 452 -5.03 -11.36 -0.45
C ARG A 452 -5.43 -12.77 -0.93
N PRO A 453 -5.24 -13.09 -2.23
CA PRO A 453 -5.75 -14.32 -2.79
C PRO A 453 -5.12 -15.57 -2.17
N PRO A 454 -5.81 -16.70 -2.23
CA PRO A 454 -5.21 -18.01 -2.03
C PRO A 454 -4.25 -18.32 -3.20
N VAL A 455 -3.11 -18.94 -2.90
CA VAL A 455 -2.05 -19.21 -3.86
C VAL A 455 -1.43 -20.58 -3.61
N MET A 456 -1.04 -21.25 -4.67
CA MET A 456 -0.29 -22.50 -4.62
C MET A 456 1.00 -22.37 -5.43
N ALA A 457 2.09 -22.94 -4.93
CA ALA A 457 3.37 -22.90 -5.65
C ALA A 457 4.05 -24.26 -5.65
N ARG A 458 4.72 -24.57 -6.76
CA ARG A 458 5.69 -25.65 -6.86
C ARG A 458 7.08 -25.07 -7.06
N MET A 459 7.95 -25.35 -6.11
CA MET A 459 9.34 -24.91 -6.12
C MET A 459 10.24 -26.09 -6.46
N ARG A 460 11.18 -25.89 -7.39
CA ARG A 460 12.13 -26.92 -7.80
C ARG A 460 13.53 -26.35 -7.85
N GLY A 461 14.51 -27.09 -7.37
CA GLY A 461 15.90 -26.65 -7.35
C GLY A 461 16.88 -27.80 -7.46
N ARG A 462 18.09 -27.51 -7.89
CA ARG A 462 19.20 -28.48 -7.94
C ARG A 462 20.46 -27.86 -7.39
N LEU A 463 21.17 -28.64 -6.59
CA LEU A 463 22.48 -28.29 -6.08
C LEU A 463 23.57 -28.93 -6.94
N ALA A 464 24.69 -28.25 -7.09
CA ALA A 464 25.94 -28.84 -7.56
C ALA A 464 26.54 -29.73 -6.46
N ALA A 465 27.57 -30.52 -6.79
CA ALA A 465 28.25 -31.40 -5.85
C ALA A 465 28.86 -30.66 -4.65
N ASN A 466 29.18 -29.38 -4.78
CA ASN A 466 29.68 -28.53 -3.71
C ASN A 466 28.56 -27.85 -2.87
N GLY A 467 27.29 -28.22 -3.08
CA GLY A 467 26.16 -27.66 -2.36
C GLY A 467 25.62 -26.32 -2.92
N THR A 468 26.24 -25.74 -3.96
CA THR A 468 25.78 -24.47 -4.52
C THR A 468 24.54 -24.68 -5.42
N PRO A 469 23.46 -23.86 -5.30
CA PRO A 469 22.31 -23.94 -6.21
C PRO A 469 22.69 -23.58 -7.66
N VAL A 470 22.42 -24.48 -8.58
CA VAL A 470 22.66 -24.30 -10.03
C VAL A 470 21.41 -24.12 -10.84
N ALA A 471 20.26 -24.54 -10.32
CA ALA A 471 18.97 -24.36 -10.95
C ALA A 471 17.89 -24.05 -9.90
N TRP A 472 16.95 -23.18 -10.29
CA TRP A 472 15.81 -22.76 -9.49
C TRP A 472 14.61 -22.52 -10.37
N HIS A 473 13.46 -23.08 -10.03
CA HIS A 473 12.21 -22.86 -10.75
C HIS A 473 11.06 -22.63 -9.75
N ALA A 474 10.40 -21.49 -9.87
CA ALA A 474 9.18 -21.16 -9.15
C ALA A 474 7.99 -21.16 -10.10
N GLN A 475 7.06 -22.07 -9.89
CA GLN A 475 5.78 -22.19 -10.60
C GLN A 475 4.68 -21.79 -9.62
N ILE A 476 3.95 -20.70 -9.89
CA ILE A 476 3.02 -20.10 -8.93
C ILE A 476 1.64 -19.94 -9.55
N ALA A 477 0.66 -20.69 -9.02
CA ALA A 477 -0.75 -20.59 -9.38
C ALA A 477 -1.42 -19.54 -8.51
N ALA A 478 -1.83 -18.43 -9.14
CA ALA A 478 -2.48 -17.29 -8.51
C ALA A 478 -3.50 -16.65 -9.47
N PRO A 479 -4.55 -15.97 -8.99
CA PRO A 479 -5.38 -15.13 -9.83
C PRO A 479 -4.62 -13.89 -10.30
N ALA A 480 -5.03 -13.29 -11.41
CA ALA A 480 -4.44 -12.07 -11.96
C ALA A 480 -4.84 -10.83 -11.12
N THR A 481 -4.31 -10.72 -9.90
CA THR A 481 -4.69 -9.67 -8.94
C THR A 481 -4.36 -8.26 -9.43
N GLY A 482 -3.19 -8.07 -10.06
CA GLY A 482 -2.79 -6.77 -10.60
C GLY A 482 -3.73 -6.31 -11.72
N ARG A 483 -4.10 -7.22 -12.63
CA ARG A 483 -5.07 -6.97 -13.69
C ARG A 483 -6.46 -6.64 -13.13
N ALA A 484 -6.97 -7.45 -12.22
CA ALA A 484 -8.26 -7.23 -11.58
C ALA A 484 -8.32 -5.89 -10.81
N MET A 485 -7.21 -5.46 -10.22
CA MET A 485 -7.08 -4.13 -9.60
C MET A 485 -7.09 -3.02 -10.66
N ALA A 486 -6.36 -3.20 -11.78
CA ALA A 486 -6.34 -2.21 -12.87
C ALA A 486 -7.75 -1.99 -13.46
N GLU A 487 -8.50 -3.06 -13.71
CA GLU A 487 -9.88 -2.99 -14.21
C GLU A 487 -10.82 -2.21 -13.27
N ARG A 488 -10.63 -2.29 -11.97
CA ARG A 488 -11.43 -1.56 -10.98
C ARG A 488 -11.01 -0.12 -10.80
N MET A 489 -9.70 0.16 -10.87
CA MET A 489 -9.14 1.44 -10.44
C MET A 489 -8.80 2.37 -11.60
N LEU A 490 -8.45 1.84 -12.76
CA LEU A 490 -8.01 2.64 -13.89
C LEU A 490 -9.13 2.81 -14.93
N PRO A 491 -9.07 3.85 -15.77
CA PRO A 491 -9.97 3.95 -16.93
C PRO A 491 -9.86 2.71 -17.83
N ALA A 492 -10.95 2.23 -18.40
CA ALA A 492 -11.00 1.02 -19.21
C ALA A 492 -9.94 1.00 -20.32
N SER A 493 -9.72 2.13 -21.01
CA SER A 493 -8.69 2.26 -22.05
C SER A 493 -7.26 2.07 -21.54
N VAL A 494 -7.00 2.26 -20.24
CA VAL A 494 -5.71 2.05 -19.62
C VAL A 494 -5.62 0.64 -19.04
N ALA A 495 -6.69 0.15 -18.44
CA ALA A 495 -6.76 -1.21 -17.93
C ALA A 495 -6.55 -2.26 -19.04
N GLU A 496 -7.08 -2.03 -20.24
CA GLU A 496 -6.89 -2.89 -21.43
C GLU A 496 -5.39 -3.05 -21.79
N PHE A 497 -4.54 -2.06 -21.51
CA PHE A 497 -3.09 -2.21 -21.72
C PHE A 497 -2.47 -3.27 -20.84
N THR A 498 -3.05 -3.59 -19.69
CA THR A 498 -2.54 -4.65 -18.82
C THR A 498 -2.72 -6.05 -19.43
N ASP A 499 -3.60 -6.18 -20.41
CA ASP A 499 -3.86 -7.44 -21.16
C ASP A 499 -2.97 -7.60 -22.38
N LEU A 500 -2.45 -6.50 -22.96
CA LEU A 500 -1.72 -6.55 -24.23
C LEU A 500 -0.27 -7.07 -24.11
N GLY A 501 0.29 -7.08 -22.89
CA GLY A 501 1.72 -7.32 -22.71
C GLY A 501 2.13 -8.77 -22.46
N SER A 502 1.36 -9.52 -21.72
CA SER A 502 1.64 -10.91 -21.36
C SER A 502 0.38 -11.59 -20.83
N PRO A 503 0.16 -12.89 -21.15
CA PRO A 503 -0.90 -13.67 -20.53
C PRO A 503 -0.70 -13.83 -19.00
N GLY A 504 0.55 -13.67 -18.50
CA GLY A 504 0.87 -13.71 -17.07
C GLY A 504 0.72 -12.34 -16.39
N ASP A 505 0.39 -12.36 -15.11
CA ASP A 505 0.36 -11.15 -14.24
C ASP A 505 1.59 -11.12 -13.34
N ALA A 506 2.56 -10.26 -13.67
CA ALA A 506 3.80 -10.12 -12.91
C ALA A 506 3.55 -9.63 -11.47
N GLN A 507 2.51 -8.81 -11.25
CA GLN A 507 2.15 -8.33 -9.92
C GLN A 507 1.60 -9.43 -9.02
N ALA A 508 0.85 -10.39 -9.59
CA ALA A 508 0.33 -11.53 -8.84
C ALA A 508 1.45 -12.44 -8.29
N ILE A 509 2.66 -12.37 -8.84
CA ILE A 509 3.82 -13.14 -8.37
C ILE A 509 5.04 -12.26 -8.08
N SER A 510 4.82 -10.98 -7.80
CA SER A 510 5.90 -10.05 -7.45
C SER A 510 6.73 -10.62 -6.30
N GLY A 511 8.04 -10.39 -6.36
CA GLY A 511 8.97 -10.89 -5.36
C GLY A 511 9.34 -12.37 -5.42
N ALA A 512 8.85 -13.12 -6.39
CA ALA A 512 9.24 -14.52 -6.58
C ALA A 512 10.67 -14.69 -7.13
N VAL A 513 11.19 -13.67 -7.80
CA VAL A 513 12.59 -13.67 -8.27
C VAL A 513 13.54 -13.77 -7.07
N PRO A 514 14.45 -14.75 -7.04
CA PRO A 514 15.39 -14.88 -5.94
C PRO A 514 16.43 -13.75 -5.94
N PRO A 515 16.75 -13.15 -4.78
CA PRO A 515 17.83 -12.15 -4.67
C PRO A 515 19.22 -12.81 -4.69
N TYR A 516 19.24 -14.12 -4.75
CA TYR A 516 20.42 -14.97 -4.66
C TYR A 516 21.08 -15.18 -6.02
N ARG A 517 22.41 -15.30 -6.03
CA ARG A 517 23.19 -15.59 -7.24
C ARG A 517 23.02 -17.06 -7.62
N ILE A 518 22.02 -17.33 -8.43
CA ILE A 518 21.73 -18.65 -9.02
C ILE A 518 21.85 -18.50 -10.55
N ALA A 519 22.66 -19.35 -11.19
CA ALA A 519 22.99 -19.17 -12.61
C ALA A 519 21.80 -19.39 -13.54
N ASN A 520 20.94 -20.35 -13.21
CA ASN A 520 19.80 -20.72 -14.05
C ASN A 520 18.52 -20.70 -13.21
N TRP A 521 17.64 -19.76 -13.48
CA TRP A 521 16.36 -19.68 -12.76
C TRP A 521 15.23 -19.21 -13.66
N ALA A 522 14.03 -19.59 -13.27
CA ALA A 522 12.79 -19.16 -13.91
C ALA A 522 11.67 -18.96 -12.89
N VAL A 523 10.77 -18.04 -13.20
CA VAL A 523 9.54 -17.77 -12.46
C VAL A 523 8.38 -17.77 -13.43
N ASP A 524 7.43 -18.66 -13.23
CA ASP A 524 6.24 -18.83 -14.07
C ASP A 524 4.98 -18.51 -13.28
N HIS A 525 4.10 -17.72 -13.87
CA HIS A 525 2.75 -17.51 -13.40
C HIS A 525 1.78 -18.48 -14.07
N HIS A 526 1.10 -19.25 -13.26
CA HIS A 526 0.02 -20.16 -13.67
C HIS A 526 -1.30 -19.47 -13.32
N LEU A 527 -1.99 -18.93 -14.31
CA LEU A 527 -3.21 -18.16 -14.09
C LEU A 527 -4.32 -19.06 -13.55
N ALA A 528 -4.77 -18.78 -12.32
CA ALA A 528 -5.90 -19.46 -11.68
C ALA A 528 -7.17 -18.60 -11.79
N ASP A 529 -8.17 -19.12 -12.49
CA ASP A 529 -9.50 -18.52 -12.52
C ASP A 529 -10.25 -18.89 -11.26
N LEU A 530 -10.38 -17.90 -10.36
CA LEU A 530 -11.03 -18.08 -9.06
C LEU A 530 -12.31 -17.24 -9.00
N PRO A 531 -13.45 -17.82 -8.57
CA PRO A 531 -14.72 -17.09 -8.46
C PRO A 531 -14.75 -16.22 -7.18
N LEU A 532 -13.67 -15.48 -6.91
CA LEU A 532 -13.56 -14.55 -5.79
C LEU A 532 -12.88 -13.25 -6.23
N GLN A 533 -13.18 -12.16 -5.54
CA GLN A 533 -12.49 -10.90 -5.75
C GLN A 533 -11.25 -10.84 -4.85
N SER A 534 -10.12 -10.51 -5.45
CA SER A 534 -8.87 -10.31 -4.74
C SER A 534 -8.36 -8.87 -4.86
N GLY A 535 -7.53 -8.45 -3.92
CA GLY A 535 -6.94 -7.13 -3.86
C GLY A 535 -5.56 -7.14 -3.21
N TYR A 536 -4.99 -5.96 -3.01
CA TYR A 536 -3.69 -5.80 -2.39
C TYR A 536 -3.81 -5.72 -0.87
N LEU A 537 -3.21 -6.66 -0.19
CA LEU A 537 -2.98 -6.64 1.24
C LEU A 537 -1.55 -6.17 1.51
N ARG A 538 -1.29 -5.47 2.62
CA ARG A 538 0.03 -4.99 3.05
C ARG A 538 1.12 -6.04 2.83
N GLY A 539 2.09 -5.72 1.98
CA GLY A 539 3.11 -6.64 1.49
C GLY A 539 2.82 -7.27 0.12
N GLY A 540 1.60 -7.13 -0.42
CA GLY A 540 1.23 -7.62 -1.75
C GLY A 540 1.50 -9.10 -1.95
N ALA A 541 1.87 -9.49 -3.18
CA ALA A 541 2.28 -10.84 -3.53
C ALA A 541 3.56 -11.28 -2.78
N ASP A 542 4.38 -10.32 -2.35
CA ASP A 542 5.57 -10.59 -1.56
C ASP A 542 5.24 -11.33 -0.25
N GLY A 543 4.04 -11.12 0.31
CA GLY A 543 3.59 -11.82 1.51
C GLY A 543 3.54 -13.35 1.38
N TYR A 544 3.34 -13.89 0.17
CA TYR A 544 3.39 -15.33 -0.07
C TYR A 544 4.64 -15.78 -0.85
N THR A 545 5.13 -14.97 -1.79
CA THR A 545 6.32 -15.37 -2.57
C THR A 545 7.59 -15.41 -1.71
N ALA A 546 7.70 -14.55 -0.68
CA ALA A 546 8.78 -14.65 0.29
C ALA A 546 8.69 -15.94 1.11
N PHE A 547 7.49 -16.34 1.53
CA PHE A 547 7.28 -17.60 2.24
C PHE A 547 7.74 -18.79 1.42
N PHE A 548 7.32 -18.89 0.15
CA PHE A 548 7.73 -19.97 -0.73
C PHE A 548 9.25 -20.01 -0.93
N LYS A 549 9.81 -18.85 -1.24
CA LYS A 549 11.22 -18.70 -1.56
C LYS A 549 12.13 -18.99 -0.36
N GLU A 550 11.89 -18.36 0.76
CA GLU A 550 12.77 -18.45 1.93
C GLU A 550 12.68 -19.84 2.61
N CYS A 551 11.47 -20.42 2.69
CA CYS A 551 11.32 -21.80 3.17
C CYS A 551 11.99 -22.79 2.23
N PHE A 552 11.92 -22.59 0.90
CA PHE A 552 12.59 -23.47 -0.05
C PHE A 552 14.12 -23.29 -0.01
N VAL A 553 14.63 -22.10 0.26
CA VAL A 553 16.07 -21.88 0.52
C VAL A 553 16.53 -22.67 1.72
N ASP A 554 15.74 -22.74 2.81
CA ASP A 554 16.05 -23.57 3.97
C ASP A 554 16.06 -25.08 3.66
N GLU A 555 15.20 -25.52 2.74
CA GLU A 555 15.22 -26.93 2.28
C GLU A 555 16.46 -27.23 1.45
N LEU A 556 16.89 -26.32 0.59
CA LEU A 556 18.13 -26.43 -0.17
C LEU A 556 19.37 -26.41 0.76
N ALA A 557 19.38 -25.51 1.75
CA ALA A 557 20.45 -25.42 2.74
C ALA A 557 20.62 -26.74 3.52
N ALA A 558 19.51 -27.33 3.98
CA ALA A 558 19.50 -28.62 4.64
C ALA A 558 19.99 -29.75 3.72
N THR A 559 19.60 -29.74 2.44
CA THR A 559 20.08 -30.71 1.46
C THR A 559 21.58 -30.56 1.19
N ALA A 560 22.10 -29.33 1.22
CA ALA A 560 23.52 -29.02 1.10
C ALA A 560 24.32 -29.32 2.38
N GLY A 561 23.67 -29.62 3.49
CA GLY A 561 24.32 -29.77 4.81
C GLY A 561 24.93 -28.44 5.30
N THR A 562 24.40 -27.30 4.88
CA THR A 562 24.92 -25.97 5.21
C THR A 562 23.93 -25.25 6.11
N GLU A 563 24.45 -24.52 7.09
CA GLU A 563 23.67 -23.70 8.01
C GLU A 563 22.92 -22.58 7.24
N PRO A 564 21.66 -22.27 7.59
CA PRO A 564 20.79 -21.36 6.81
C PRO A 564 21.34 -19.96 6.54
N VAL A 565 22.01 -19.31 7.50
CA VAL A 565 22.60 -17.98 7.30
C VAL A 565 23.81 -18.07 6.36
N SER A 566 24.70 -19.01 6.63
CA SER A 566 25.90 -19.25 5.80
C SER A 566 25.54 -19.56 4.36
N PHE A 567 24.50 -20.38 4.14
CA PHE A 567 24.01 -20.72 2.82
C PHE A 567 23.52 -19.48 2.07
N ARG A 568 22.74 -18.59 2.71
CA ARG A 568 22.27 -17.34 2.11
C ARG A 568 23.42 -16.37 1.83
N ILE A 569 24.33 -16.17 2.78
CA ILE A 569 25.51 -15.28 2.63
C ILE A 569 26.36 -15.72 1.44
N GLY A 570 26.58 -17.01 1.27
CA GLY A 570 27.31 -17.57 0.12
C GLY A 570 26.71 -17.20 -1.24
N MET A 571 25.41 -16.89 -1.29
CA MET A 571 24.69 -16.50 -2.52
C MET A 571 24.45 -14.99 -2.64
N LEU A 572 24.67 -14.18 -1.61
CA LEU A 572 24.38 -12.74 -1.56
C LEU A 572 25.53 -11.83 -2.02
N GLY A 573 26.55 -12.37 -2.66
CA GLY A 573 27.71 -11.59 -3.13
C GLY A 573 27.38 -10.44 -4.10
N GLY A 574 26.16 -10.37 -4.64
CA GLY A 574 25.65 -9.24 -5.45
C GLY A 574 24.80 -8.24 -4.67
N ASP A 575 24.52 -8.49 -3.38
CA ASP A 575 23.65 -7.65 -2.55
C ASP A 575 24.25 -7.43 -1.13
N PRO A 576 25.23 -6.54 -0.99
CA PRO A 576 25.89 -6.31 0.28
C PRO A 576 24.96 -5.70 1.35
N ARG A 577 23.93 -4.94 0.94
CA ARG A 577 22.95 -4.36 1.87
C ARG A 577 22.11 -5.46 2.52
N LEU A 578 21.62 -6.43 1.73
CA LEU A 578 20.86 -7.56 2.24
C LEU A 578 21.73 -8.50 3.09
N ALA A 579 22.96 -8.77 2.66
CA ALA A 579 23.92 -9.57 3.41
C ALA A 579 24.23 -8.94 4.79
N ARG A 580 24.38 -7.60 4.83
CA ARG A 580 24.59 -6.86 6.08
C ARG A 580 23.36 -6.96 7.00
N CYS A 581 22.15 -6.79 6.47
CA CYS A 581 20.92 -6.96 7.25
C CYS A 581 20.87 -8.37 7.85
N LEU A 582 21.14 -9.41 7.06
CA LEU A 582 21.10 -10.81 7.51
C LEU A 582 22.12 -11.08 8.61
N SER A 583 23.37 -10.67 8.43
CA SER A 583 24.43 -10.86 9.42
C SER A 583 24.15 -10.11 10.72
N THR A 584 23.61 -8.87 10.62
CA THR A 584 23.26 -8.06 11.78
C THR A 584 22.08 -8.68 12.55
N ALA A 585 21.03 -9.17 11.84
CA ALA A 585 19.90 -9.85 12.49
C ALA A 585 20.34 -11.12 13.23
N ALA A 586 21.19 -11.91 12.59
CA ALA A 586 21.76 -13.11 13.21
C ALA A 586 22.57 -12.77 14.48
N SER A 587 23.44 -11.77 14.41
CA SER A 587 24.26 -11.33 15.55
C SER A 587 23.42 -10.79 16.71
N LEU A 588 22.47 -9.86 16.44
CA LEU A 588 21.61 -9.28 17.47
C LEU A 588 20.63 -10.29 18.06
N GLY A 589 20.19 -11.24 17.25
CA GLY A 589 19.29 -12.31 17.68
C GLY A 589 19.99 -13.40 18.49
N GLY A 590 21.32 -13.48 18.46
CA GLY A 590 22.05 -14.59 19.06
C GLY A 590 21.81 -15.90 18.31
N TRP A 591 21.86 -15.83 16.97
CA TRP A 591 21.64 -16.98 16.09
C TRP A 591 22.57 -18.14 16.40
N ASP A 592 22.01 -19.29 16.67
CA ASP A 592 22.73 -20.53 17.04
C ASP A 592 22.87 -21.53 15.89
N GLY A 593 22.55 -21.12 14.66
CA GLY A 593 22.58 -21.98 13.47
C GLY A 593 21.22 -22.62 13.15
N GLY A 594 20.16 -22.31 13.91
CA GLY A 594 18.85 -22.95 13.75
C GLY A 594 18.91 -24.46 14.04
N VAL A 595 19.75 -24.86 14.99
CA VAL A 595 19.96 -26.27 15.37
C VAL A 595 18.66 -26.88 15.91
N ALA A 596 18.57 -28.20 15.90
CA ALA A 596 17.40 -28.91 16.41
C ALA A 596 17.12 -28.55 17.90
N GLY A 597 15.88 -28.13 18.15
CA GLY A 597 15.42 -27.69 19.47
C GLY A 597 15.64 -26.22 19.81
N SER A 598 16.33 -25.42 18.97
CA SER A 598 16.62 -24.02 19.28
C SER A 598 15.38 -23.12 19.26
N GLY A 599 14.38 -23.41 18.46
CA GLY A 599 13.24 -22.52 18.26
C GLY A 599 13.56 -21.29 17.41
N GLN A 600 14.71 -21.26 16.73
CA GLN A 600 15.16 -20.12 15.94
C GLN A 600 14.98 -20.36 14.44
N GLY A 601 14.61 -19.29 13.73
CA GLY A 601 14.52 -19.25 12.26
C GLY A 601 14.76 -17.84 11.73
N ILE A 602 15.27 -17.73 10.50
CA ILE A 602 15.67 -16.45 9.92
C ILE A 602 15.30 -16.39 8.44
N ALA A 603 14.89 -15.20 7.99
CA ALA A 603 14.59 -14.91 6.58
C ALA A 603 15.02 -13.50 6.21
N CYS A 604 15.27 -13.28 4.94
CA CYS A 604 15.69 -11.96 4.46
C CYS A 604 15.04 -11.60 3.14
N ARG A 605 14.97 -10.28 2.84
CA ARG A 605 14.27 -9.81 1.66
C ARG A 605 14.70 -8.42 1.20
N ARG A 606 14.60 -8.20 -0.11
CA ARG A 606 14.57 -6.87 -0.73
C ARG A 606 13.16 -6.52 -1.20
N LEU A 607 12.75 -5.28 -0.91
CA LEU A 607 11.46 -4.77 -1.39
C LEU A 607 11.54 -3.23 -1.46
N ARG A 608 11.09 -2.66 -2.58
CA ARG A 608 10.91 -1.21 -2.76
C ARG A 608 12.13 -0.36 -2.39
N GLY A 609 13.32 -0.83 -2.79
CA GLY A 609 14.60 -0.14 -2.53
C GLY A 609 15.20 -0.38 -1.13
N SER A 610 14.51 -1.09 -0.25
CA SER A 610 14.98 -1.43 1.09
C SER A 610 15.41 -2.90 1.21
N ALA A 611 16.23 -3.21 2.21
CA ALA A 611 16.59 -4.56 2.61
C ALA A 611 16.17 -4.82 4.05
N VAL A 612 15.72 -6.03 4.35
CA VAL A 612 15.35 -6.48 5.71
C VAL A 612 15.78 -7.91 5.95
N ALA A 613 16.18 -8.21 7.15
CA ALA A 613 16.25 -9.56 7.68
C ALA A 613 15.48 -9.64 9.00
N VAL A 614 14.77 -10.75 9.19
CA VAL A 614 13.97 -11.02 10.38
C VAL A 614 14.40 -12.38 10.94
N MET A 615 14.78 -12.40 12.21
CA MET A 615 14.95 -13.61 12.99
C MET A 615 13.76 -13.77 13.94
N ALA A 616 13.20 -14.95 14.00
CA ALA A 616 12.12 -15.33 14.91
C ALA A 616 12.62 -16.37 15.91
N GLU A 617 12.22 -16.20 17.17
CA GLU A 617 12.38 -17.20 18.21
C GLU A 617 10.99 -17.61 18.74
N ALA A 618 10.74 -18.92 18.77
CA ALA A 618 9.43 -19.45 19.11
C ALA A 618 9.55 -20.72 19.94
N ARG A 619 8.48 -21.03 20.67
CA ARG A 619 8.26 -22.30 21.36
C ARG A 619 6.90 -22.87 21.04
N ILE A 620 6.67 -24.11 21.36
CA ILE A 620 5.37 -24.74 21.22
C ILE A 620 4.75 -24.91 22.60
N GLU A 621 3.56 -24.34 22.78
CA GLU A 621 2.81 -24.48 24.02
C GLU A 621 1.41 -25.01 23.72
N ARG A 622 1.04 -26.14 24.36
CA ARG A 622 -0.28 -26.78 24.16
C ARG A 622 -0.64 -27.01 22.69
N GLY A 623 0.36 -27.39 21.88
CA GLY A 623 0.19 -27.63 20.44
C GLY A 623 0.04 -26.39 19.58
N ARG A 624 0.34 -25.20 20.12
CA ARG A 624 0.28 -23.93 19.37
C ARG A 624 1.64 -23.24 19.36
N PRO A 625 2.00 -22.56 18.28
CA PRO A 625 3.20 -21.74 18.24
C PRO A 625 3.03 -20.51 19.14
N VAL A 626 4.00 -20.22 19.96
CA VAL A 626 4.15 -18.98 20.74
C VAL A 626 5.44 -18.31 20.30
N VAL A 627 5.33 -17.13 19.73
CA VAL A 627 6.51 -16.35 19.31
C VAL A 627 6.99 -15.54 20.50
N GLU A 628 8.24 -15.73 20.88
CA GLU A 628 8.84 -15.08 22.05
C GLU A 628 9.58 -13.81 21.66
N ARG A 629 10.25 -13.86 20.49
CA ARG A 629 11.10 -12.75 20.05
C ARG A 629 11.09 -12.60 18.53
N LEU A 630 11.12 -11.34 18.07
CA LEU A 630 11.36 -10.96 16.67
C LEU A 630 12.48 -9.93 16.62
N VAL A 631 13.54 -10.21 15.87
CA VAL A 631 14.63 -9.28 15.61
C VAL A 631 14.62 -8.90 14.15
N ALA A 632 14.43 -7.62 13.84
CA ALA A 632 14.47 -7.09 12.49
C ALA A 632 15.62 -6.12 12.32
N THR A 633 16.37 -6.28 11.24
CA THR A 633 17.39 -5.32 10.80
C THR A 633 17.04 -4.79 9.43
N VAL A 634 17.08 -3.48 9.26
CA VAL A 634 16.56 -2.78 8.07
C VAL A 634 17.57 -1.78 7.54
N ASP A 635 17.87 -1.88 6.26
CA ASP A 635 18.53 -0.83 5.49
C ASP A 635 17.50 -0.23 4.50
N CYS A 636 16.96 0.94 4.85
CA CYS A 636 15.98 1.65 4.04
C CYS A 636 16.53 2.96 3.43
N GLY A 637 17.85 3.08 3.28
CA GLY A 637 18.47 4.32 2.80
C GLY A 637 18.40 5.43 3.85
N ARG A 638 18.40 6.69 3.37
CA ARG A 638 18.28 7.85 4.25
C ARG A 638 16.97 7.84 5.01
N VAL A 639 17.04 8.03 6.31
CA VAL A 639 15.91 8.02 7.23
C VAL A 639 15.48 9.44 7.55
N VAL A 640 14.24 9.80 7.27
CA VAL A 640 13.65 11.11 7.63
C VAL A 640 13.29 11.13 9.12
N ASN A 641 12.55 10.14 9.60
CA ASN A 641 12.15 10.01 11.00
C ASN A 641 12.35 8.57 11.47
N PRO A 642 13.36 8.30 12.30
CA PRO A 642 13.69 6.94 12.72
C PRO A 642 12.60 6.28 13.58
N ASP A 643 11.84 7.04 14.38
CA ASP A 643 10.76 6.47 15.18
C ASP A 643 9.58 6.03 14.32
N LEU A 644 9.22 6.81 13.30
CA LEU A 644 8.19 6.39 12.34
C LEU A 644 8.63 5.14 11.57
N VAL A 645 9.90 5.04 11.21
CA VAL A 645 10.43 3.82 10.56
C VAL A 645 10.30 2.63 11.49
N ARG A 646 10.72 2.75 12.77
CA ARG A 646 10.56 1.67 13.76
C ARG A 646 9.10 1.26 13.93
N GLN A 647 8.19 2.23 14.11
CA GLN A 647 6.75 1.97 14.23
C GLN A 647 6.19 1.19 13.01
N GLN A 648 6.65 1.52 11.81
CA GLN A 648 6.23 0.81 10.60
C GLN A 648 6.79 -0.62 10.54
N ILE A 649 8.02 -0.83 10.98
CA ILE A 649 8.63 -2.16 11.03
C ILE A 649 7.97 -3.01 12.13
N GLU A 650 7.82 -2.51 13.35
CA GLU A 650 7.14 -3.19 14.45
C GLU A 650 5.71 -3.59 14.08
N GLY A 651 4.93 -2.63 13.58
CA GLY A 651 3.58 -2.89 13.09
C GLY A 651 3.54 -3.86 11.90
N GLY A 652 4.59 -3.87 11.06
CA GLY A 652 4.76 -4.83 9.96
C GLY A 652 5.05 -6.24 10.47
N LEU A 653 5.87 -6.38 11.50
CA LEU A 653 6.18 -7.67 12.13
C LEU A 653 4.92 -8.29 12.76
N ILE A 654 4.15 -7.52 13.53
CA ILE A 654 2.89 -7.99 14.13
C ILE A 654 1.86 -8.34 13.04
N PHE A 655 1.77 -7.54 11.98
CA PHE A 655 0.88 -7.84 10.86
C PHE A 655 1.28 -9.12 10.12
N GLY A 656 2.59 -9.33 9.91
CA GLY A 656 3.14 -10.56 9.35
C GLY A 656 2.87 -11.78 10.24
N LEU A 657 2.96 -11.61 11.57
CA LEU A 657 2.64 -12.63 12.54
C LEU A 657 1.15 -13.03 12.47
N ALA A 658 0.25 -12.05 12.35
CA ALA A 658 -1.18 -12.31 12.16
C ALA A 658 -1.44 -13.15 10.89
N GLN A 659 -0.79 -12.80 9.77
CA GLN A 659 -0.91 -13.56 8.52
C GLN A 659 -0.30 -14.98 8.61
N ALA A 660 0.79 -15.11 9.35
CA ALA A 660 1.44 -16.42 9.55
C ALA A 660 0.60 -17.37 10.41
N LEU A 661 -0.14 -16.85 11.39
CA LEU A 661 -0.84 -17.65 12.41
C LEU A 661 -2.35 -17.77 12.23
N GLY A 662 -3.02 -16.90 11.45
CA GLY A 662 -4.42 -17.12 11.26
C GLY A 662 -5.35 -15.95 10.88
N ALA A 663 -4.85 -14.83 10.37
CA ALA A 663 -5.70 -13.77 9.80
C ALA A 663 -6.29 -14.19 8.44
N THR A 664 -6.90 -15.36 8.38
CA THR A 664 -7.37 -16.02 7.15
C THR A 664 -8.87 -16.33 7.21
N THR A 665 -9.46 -16.59 6.05
CA THR A 665 -10.85 -17.00 5.93
C THR A 665 -10.99 -18.19 4.98
N GLY A 666 -12.07 -18.95 5.10
CA GLY A 666 -12.58 -19.82 4.06
C GLY A 666 -13.76 -19.19 3.35
N TYR A 667 -14.22 -19.81 2.28
CA TYR A 667 -15.36 -19.38 1.48
C TYR A 667 -16.47 -20.42 1.46
N GLU A 668 -17.70 -19.94 1.49
CA GLU A 668 -18.90 -20.74 1.34
C GLU A 668 -19.95 -19.91 0.57
N ARG A 669 -20.50 -20.48 -0.49
CA ARG A 669 -21.54 -19.83 -1.33
C ARG A 669 -21.17 -18.43 -1.79
N GLY A 670 -19.90 -18.22 -2.18
CA GLY A 670 -19.38 -16.96 -2.71
C GLY A 670 -19.02 -15.90 -1.66
N LEU A 671 -19.18 -16.17 -0.36
CA LEU A 671 -18.88 -15.24 0.71
C LEU A 671 -17.81 -15.81 1.66
N ALA A 672 -17.00 -14.91 2.21
CA ALA A 672 -16.08 -15.27 3.28
C ALA A 672 -16.83 -15.74 4.52
N ARG A 673 -16.31 -16.74 5.24
CA ARG A 673 -16.95 -17.29 6.46
C ARG A 673 -16.79 -16.41 7.69
N VAL A 674 -15.67 -15.68 7.75
CA VAL A 674 -15.37 -14.81 8.89
C VAL A 674 -16.26 -13.58 8.86
N ARG A 675 -16.88 -13.27 10.00
CA ARG A 675 -17.83 -12.15 10.16
C ARG A 675 -17.46 -11.21 11.32
N GLY A 676 -16.48 -11.59 12.14
CA GLY A 676 -16.04 -10.85 13.31
C GLY A 676 -14.60 -11.17 13.69
N PHE A 677 -14.01 -10.35 14.55
CA PHE A 677 -12.66 -10.55 15.04
C PHE A 677 -12.51 -11.72 16.02
N ASP A 678 -13.62 -12.17 16.60
CA ASP A 678 -13.70 -13.34 17.46
C ASP A 678 -13.32 -14.66 16.76
N THR A 679 -13.51 -14.71 15.44
CA THR A 679 -13.18 -15.86 14.59
C THR A 679 -11.86 -15.73 13.84
N LEU A 680 -11.19 -14.56 13.94
CA LEU A 680 -9.85 -14.34 13.42
C LEU A 680 -8.80 -14.55 14.50
N HIS A 681 -7.78 -15.35 14.23
CA HIS A 681 -6.63 -15.48 15.11
C HIS A 681 -5.68 -14.27 14.92
N LEU A 682 -6.09 -13.11 15.43
CA LEU A 682 -5.27 -11.92 15.45
C LEU A 682 -4.42 -11.93 16.73
N PRO A 683 -3.13 -11.54 16.67
CA PRO A 683 -2.30 -11.34 17.86
C PRO A 683 -2.96 -10.30 18.78
N ARG A 684 -3.07 -10.64 20.05
CA ARG A 684 -3.50 -9.72 21.11
C ARG A 684 -2.28 -9.11 21.77
N LEU A 685 -2.46 -8.07 22.57
CA LEU A 685 -1.37 -7.44 23.31
C LEU A 685 -0.59 -8.44 24.15
N ALA A 686 -1.29 -9.41 24.75
CA ALA A 686 -0.66 -10.49 25.54
C ALA A 686 0.15 -11.49 24.71
N ASP A 687 -0.07 -11.54 23.40
CA ASP A 687 0.61 -12.44 22.47
C ASP A 687 1.76 -11.74 21.73
N THR A 688 2.01 -10.45 22.05
CA THR A 688 3.06 -9.65 21.41
C THR A 688 4.45 -10.14 21.87
N PRO A 689 5.31 -10.56 20.93
CA PRO A 689 6.68 -10.97 21.26
C PRO A 689 7.54 -9.77 21.67
N ASP A 690 8.70 -10.05 22.24
CA ASP A 690 9.76 -9.05 22.35
C ASP A 690 10.26 -8.67 20.94
N ILE A 691 10.26 -7.35 20.63
CA ILE A 691 10.62 -6.85 19.31
C ILE A 691 11.85 -5.96 19.38
N THR A 692 12.87 -6.33 18.64
CA THR A 692 14.08 -5.53 18.44
C THR A 692 14.16 -5.06 17.00
N VAL A 693 14.28 -3.75 16.77
CA VAL A 693 14.45 -3.16 15.41
C VAL A 693 15.74 -2.37 15.35
N GLU A 694 16.66 -2.79 14.50
CA GLU A 694 17.89 -2.08 14.18
C GLU A 694 17.83 -1.44 12.79
N LEU A 695 18.09 -0.14 12.73
CA LEU A 695 18.17 0.61 11.49
C LEU A 695 19.63 0.77 11.07
N ILE A 696 20.00 0.16 9.96
CA ILE A 696 21.34 0.25 9.40
C ILE A 696 21.48 1.62 8.72
N ARG A 697 22.50 2.37 9.10
CA ARG A 697 22.82 3.66 8.47
C ARG A 697 23.22 3.45 7.02
N SER A 698 22.61 4.24 6.15
CA SER A 698 22.81 4.20 4.71
C SER A 698 22.57 5.59 4.10
N ASP A 699 23.39 5.97 3.14
CA ASP A 699 23.26 7.23 2.37
C ASP A 699 22.49 7.03 1.05
N GLU A 700 22.04 5.81 0.80
CA GLU A 700 21.20 5.49 -0.36
C GLU A 700 19.89 6.30 -0.33
N PRO A 701 19.25 6.53 -1.48
CA PRO A 701 17.92 7.15 -1.54
C PRO A 701 16.93 6.42 -0.62
N PRO A 702 15.94 7.15 -0.05
CA PRO A 702 14.95 6.51 0.80
C PRO A 702 14.22 5.36 0.12
N GLY A 703 14.18 4.21 0.76
CA GLY A 703 13.40 3.05 0.35
C GLY A 703 12.05 2.99 1.08
N GLY A 704 11.20 2.05 0.64
CA GLY A 704 9.92 1.78 1.29
C GLY A 704 10.07 1.05 2.61
N VAL A 705 9.27 1.41 3.63
CA VAL A 705 9.35 0.80 4.95
C VAL A 705 8.02 0.22 5.46
N SER A 706 6.88 0.67 4.95
CA SER A 706 5.57 0.29 5.49
C SER A 706 5.20 -1.17 5.27
N GLU A 707 5.83 -1.84 4.31
CA GLU A 707 5.49 -3.21 3.89
C GLU A 707 6.61 -4.21 4.09
N ILE A 708 7.86 -3.76 4.19
CA ILE A 708 9.05 -4.62 4.02
C ILE A 708 9.17 -5.73 5.08
N ALA A 709 8.75 -5.48 6.33
CA ALA A 709 8.86 -6.45 7.41
C ALA A 709 7.84 -7.59 7.32
N VAL A 710 6.65 -7.32 6.76
CA VAL A 710 5.52 -8.27 6.70
C VAL A 710 5.91 -9.60 6.05
N PRO A 711 6.53 -9.63 4.85
CA PRO A 711 6.81 -10.88 4.14
C PRO A 711 7.87 -11.77 4.80
N ALA A 712 8.74 -11.21 5.63
CA ALA A 712 9.86 -11.95 6.23
C ALA A 712 9.46 -12.74 7.49
N VAL A 713 8.31 -12.43 8.10
CA VAL A 713 7.89 -13.06 9.38
C VAL A 713 7.51 -14.53 9.20
N ALA A 714 6.64 -14.82 8.24
CA ALA A 714 6.15 -16.18 8.03
C ALA A 714 7.26 -17.21 7.76
N PRO A 715 8.23 -16.95 6.86
CA PRO A 715 9.33 -17.89 6.65
C PRO A 715 10.29 -17.99 7.85
N ALA A 716 10.59 -16.88 8.54
CA ALA A 716 11.40 -16.92 9.74
C ALA A 716 10.74 -17.79 10.83
N LEU A 717 9.44 -17.63 11.06
CA LEU A 717 8.69 -18.45 12.00
C LEU A 717 8.58 -19.91 11.55
N ALA A 718 8.41 -20.19 10.24
CA ALA A 718 8.43 -21.55 9.72
C ALA A 718 9.77 -22.25 9.97
N GLY A 719 10.89 -21.54 9.82
CA GLY A 719 12.23 -22.02 10.18
C GLY A 719 12.35 -22.33 11.68
N ALA A 720 11.86 -21.44 12.53
CA ALA A 720 11.84 -21.63 14.00
C ALA A 720 11.04 -22.87 14.41
N LEU A 721 9.85 -23.04 13.83
CA LEU A 721 9.01 -24.21 14.08
C LEU A 721 9.63 -25.51 13.53
N HIS A 722 10.35 -25.41 12.38
CA HIS A 722 11.09 -26.55 11.86
C HIS A 722 12.20 -27.01 12.81
N SER A 723 12.97 -26.08 13.37
CA SER A 723 14.03 -26.44 14.34
C SER A 723 13.48 -27.15 15.59
N LEU A 724 12.26 -26.80 16.03
CA LEU A 724 11.58 -27.45 17.16
C LEU A 724 10.99 -28.82 16.84
N THR A 725 10.52 -29.02 15.62
CA THR A 725 9.66 -30.20 15.28
C THR A 725 10.30 -31.17 14.30
N GLY A 726 11.36 -30.75 13.59
CA GLY A 726 11.91 -31.47 12.45
C GLY A 726 10.99 -31.50 11.21
N LYS A 727 9.76 -30.94 11.28
CA LYS A 727 8.77 -30.93 10.19
C LYS A 727 8.90 -29.69 9.36
N ARG A 728 8.78 -29.78 8.03
CA ARG A 728 8.73 -28.63 7.12
C ARG A 728 7.32 -28.06 7.05
N PHE A 729 7.20 -26.73 7.22
CA PHE A 729 5.95 -25.99 7.13
C PHE A 729 5.83 -25.37 5.74
N ARG A 730 4.86 -25.86 4.97
CA ARG A 730 4.65 -25.47 3.56
C ARG A 730 3.26 -24.85 3.33
N SER A 731 2.54 -24.51 4.39
CA SER A 731 1.20 -23.93 4.29
C SER A 731 1.06 -22.73 5.25
N LEU A 732 0.37 -21.68 4.80
CA LEU A 732 -0.11 -20.60 5.65
C LEU A 732 -1.63 -20.68 5.79
N PRO A 733 -2.17 -20.55 7.01
CA PRO A 733 -1.48 -20.33 8.28
C PRO A 733 -0.62 -21.54 8.71
N LEU A 734 0.39 -21.24 9.56
CA LEU A 734 1.26 -22.27 10.14
C LEU A 734 0.49 -23.05 11.23
N VAL A 735 0.31 -24.32 11.01
CA VAL A 735 -0.38 -25.22 11.96
C VAL A 735 0.57 -26.30 12.39
N ILE A 736 0.70 -26.50 13.70
CA ILE A 736 1.49 -27.60 14.23
C ILE A 736 0.75 -28.92 13.92
N PRO A 737 1.35 -29.82 13.13
CA PRO A 737 0.73 -31.13 12.89
C PRO A 737 0.62 -31.93 14.18
N ALA A 738 -0.55 -32.53 14.40
CA ALA A 738 -0.84 -33.37 15.57
C ALA A 738 0.16 -34.56 15.69
#